data_b5cba2dbb76dc84f325e74ec65364609
#
_entry.id   b5cba2dbb76dc84f325e74ec65364609
#
_cell.length_a   1.000
_cell.length_b   1.000
_cell.length_c   1.000
_cell.angle_alpha   90.00
_cell.angle_beta   90.00
_cell.angle_gamma   90.00
#
_symmetry.space_group_name_H-M   'P 1'
#
loop_
_entity.id
_entity.type
_entity.pdbx_description
1 polymer ?
#
loop_
_entity_poly.entity_id
_entity_poly.type
_entity_poly.pdbx_seq_one_letter_code
_entity_poly.pdbx_strand_id
1 'polypeptide(L)'
;MWSAFPHWGMMFKHISVLLHAPRVTLGVAIPRKHLHDGLVKLHPKVSEAIAKKEAVLALESTIITHGMPYPHNLNTAKEVEQIVKEHGVVPATVGIVKGKIHVGLSDSDLQYLAENKKMLKASRRDLPYILTKGLSAGTTVSATMMIAHKVGIPLLVTGGIGGVHHDGQNTLDISTDLTELGRNPVTVISAGVKSILDIGRTLEYLETHGVCVATFGKSRDFPAFFLPKSGFQSAYNVTDEEEAAQLIVNAHKFGQDSSVLIAVPIPEEQAASGLVIDDAIQQAVQEARNKGIRGKDVTPFILDRVYELTKGISLTANIALIKNNAKVGSRIACALTRQSYHKYSTLSQPPREKLGAHEKLVVIGGCNVDFIAKAKQGNLMFNGPTNRSTMHQTIGGVGRNLADCLSRLGLTPLFISALGKDANGDRVLRFCSHMDTSAVVMLPEHCTAVYCAVIAANGELSVGLGDMDIHWQITEQYVSKFKVQLQSASLVCLDGNIPTSTINYVCSFAEEHGIPVLFEPTDSISACKPFKSDSWKSLAYTSPNLMELRAMNEALGLPVPAELPSVMDDVIGVALDMSRPLLKHLQCVIVTLGQHGVLLCGKSEEGTISLQPKKSPKVSNKIGMFTGWMYLVRLVLSITQQLLLKQKKY
;
A
#
# COMPACT_ATOMS: atom_id res chain seq x y z
N MET A 1 -49.13 27.44 37.11
CA MET A 1 -48.02 26.92 37.93
C MET A 1 -47.12 26.00 37.10
N TRP A 2 -46.42 26.59 36.18
CA TRP A 2 -45.37 25.91 35.38
C TRP A 2 -44.34 26.98 35.00
N SER A 3 -43.40 27.20 35.88
CA SER A 3 -42.22 28.02 35.64
C SER A 3 -41.13 27.55 36.59
N ALA A 4 -40.27 26.70 36.11
CA ALA A 4 -38.92 26.45 36.60
C ALA A 4 -38.36 25.18 35.89
N PHE A 5 -37.58 25.36 34.83
CA PHE A 5 -36.39 24.57 34.51
C PHE A 5 -35.87 24.97 33.12
N PRO A 6 -34.93 25.93 33.01
CA PRO A 6 -34.31 26.30 31.73
C PRO A 6 -32.94 25.63 31.50
N HIS A 7 -32.74 24.38 31.92
CA HIS A 7 -31.39 23.75 31.76
C HIS A 7 -31.36 22.40 31.04
N TRP A 8 -32.46 21.97 30.43
CA TRP A 8 -32.46 20.72 29.65
C TRP A 8 -32.24 20.90 28.12
N GLY A 9 -32.17 22.12 27.63
CA GLY A 9 -31.97 22.42 26.19
C GLY A 9 -30.53 22.33 25.69
N MET A 10 -29.52 22.34 26.58
CA MET A 10 -28.10 22.30 26.20
C MET A 10 -27.48 20.91 26.19
N MET A 11 -28.11 19.93 26.83
CA MET A 11 -27.53 18.58 26.92
C MET A 11 -27.79 17.72 25.67
N PHE A 12 -28.81 18.04 24.90
CA PHE A 12 -29.10 17.33 23.64
C PHE A 12 -28.36 17.86 22.42
N LYS A 13 -27.77 19.06 22.45
CA LYS A 13 -26.95 19.58 21.34
C LYS A 13 -25.52 19.01 21.34
N HIS A 14 -25.03 18.40 22.40
CA HIS A 14 -23.71 17.80 22.48
C HIS A 14 -23.68 16.31 22.19
N ILE A 15 -24.82 15.62 22.16
CA ILE A 15 -24.91 14.19 21.84
C ILE A 15 -24.99 13.97 20.31
N SER A 16 -25.49 14.94 19.55
CA SER A 16 -25.55 14.85 18.07
C SER A 16 -24.22 15.07 17.36
N VAL A 17 -23.21 15.65 18.01
CA VAL A 17 -21.88 15.89 17.42
C VAL A 17 -20.92 14.71 17.67
N LEU A 18 -21.24 13.79 18.57
CA LEU A 18 -20.41 12.60 18.87
C LEU A 18 -20.70 11.39 17.96
N LEU A 19 -21.74 11.44 17.11
CA LEU A 19 -22.10 10.35 16.19
C LEU A 19 -21.53 10.49 14.78
N HIS A 20 -20.78 11.56 14.49
CA HIS A 20 -20.12 11.79 13.18
C HIS A 20 -18.60 11.96 13.29
N ALA A 21 -17.97 11.43 14.33
CA ALA A 21 -16.53 11.21 14.29
C ALA A 21 -16.25 10.02 13.35
N PRO A 22 -15.40 10.17 12.31
CA PRO A 22 -14.97 9.02 11.54
C PRO A 22 -14.36 8.03 12.53
N ARG A 23 -14.84 6.79 12.51
CA ARG A 23 -14.23 5.67 13.21
C ARG A 23 -12.75 5.63 12.82
N VAL A 24 -11.91 6.20 13.66
CA VAL A 24 -10.49 5.88 13.66
C VAL A 24 -10.43 4.43 14.12
N THR A 25 -10.47 3.51 13.14
CA THR A 25 -9.95 2.17 13.35
C THR A 25 -8.51 2.38 13.79
N LEU A 26 -8.26 2.17 15.07
CA LEU A 26 -6.95 1.81 15.59
C LEU A 26 -6.61 0.44 14.97
N GLY A 27 -6.39 0.45 13.64
CA GLY A 27 -5.58 -0.54 12.99
C GLY A 27 -4.18 -0.32 13.54
N VAL A 28 -3.82 -1.06 14.59
CA VAL A 28 -2.44 -1.42 14.81
C VAL A 28 -2.05 -2.12 13.51
N ALA A 29 -1.48 -1.37 12.58
CA ALA A 29 -0.78 -1.92 11.45
C ALA A 29 0.41 -2.67 12.07
N ILE A 30 0.20 -3.94 12.38
CA ILE A 30 1.27 -4.88 12.70
C ILE A 30 2.12 -4.84 11.43
N PRO A 31 3.39 -4.38 11.50
CA PRO A 31 4.25 -4.34 10.32
C PRO A 31 4.21 -5.73 9.69
N ARG A 32 4.07 -5.82 8.37
CA ARG A 32 4.02 -7.11 7.62
C ARG A 32 5.09 -8.12 8.07
N LYS A 33 6.14 -7.66 8.72
CA LYS A 33 7.27 -8.45 9.21
C LYS A 33 6.98 -9.27 10.48
N HIS A 34 6.09 -8.83 11.37
CA HIS A 34 5.76 -9.59 12.59
C HIS A 34 4.86 -10.80 12.35
N LEU A 35 4.26 -10.94 11.16
CA LEU A 35 3.51 -12.15 10.80
C LEU A 35 4.43 -13.34 10.45
N HIS A 36 5.68 -13.08 10.06
CA HIS A 36 6.67 -14.14 9.80
C HIS A 36 7.33 -14.68 11.07
N ASP A 37 7.22 -13.99 12.20
CA ASP A 37 7.80 -14.43 13.48
C ASP A 37 6.98 -15.59 14.09
N GLY A 38 7.02 -16.74 13.42
CA GLY A 38 6.58 -18.03 13.96
C GLY A 38 5.12 -18.43 13.69
N LEU A 39 4.20 -17.54 13.30
CA LEU A 39 2.78 -17.86 13.08
C LEU A 39 2.44 -18.24 11.64
N VAL A 40 3.11 -17.66 10.65
CA VAL A 40 2.87 -17.91 9.23
C VAL A 40 4.12 -18.51 8.58
N LYS A 41 3.92 -19.65 7.92
CA LYS A 41 4.94 -20.32 7.11
C LYS A 41 4.58 -20.19 5.63
N LEU A 42 5.39 -19.45 4.87
CA LEU A 42 5.29 -19.40 3.40
C LEU A 42 6.06 -20.59 2.80
N HIS A 43 5.44 -21.23 1.82
CA HIS A 43 6.19 -22.20 1.00
C HIS A 43 7.28 -21.46 0.21
N PRO A 44 8.51 -22.02 0.06
CA PRO A 44 9.63 -21.33 -0.61
C PRO A 44 9.26 -20.77 -1.98
N LYS A 45 8.58 -21.54 -2.83
CA LYS A 45 8.11 -21.09 -4.16
C LYS A 45 7.13 -19.91 -4.09
N VAL A 46 6.22 -19.90 -3.09
CA VAL A 46 5.28 -18.78 -2.90
C VAL A 46 6.03 -17.54 -2.42
N SER A 47 6.97 -17.70 -1.50
CA SER A 47 7.81 -16.59 -1.01
C SER A 47 8.64 -15.97 -2.13
N GLU A 48 9.24 -16.80 -2.98
CA GLU A 48 10.02 -16.38 -4.13
C GLU A 48 9.15 -15.64 -5.17
N ALA A 49 7.99 -16.21 -5.52
CA ALA A 49 7.07 -15.60 -6.47
C ALA A 49 6.55 -14.22 -6.01
N ILE A 50 6.21 -14.10 -4.71
CA ILE A 50 5.81 -12.80 -4.13
C ILE A 50 6.96 -11.79 -4.21
N ALA A 51 8.19 -12.21 -3.88
CA ALA A 51 9.37 -11.35 -3.95
C ALA A 51 9.68 -10.88 -5.37
N LYS A 52 9.51 -11.77 -6.36
CA LYS A 52 9.71 -11.48 -7.79
C LYS A 52 8.49 -10.80 -8.43
N LYS A 53 7.39 -10.58 -7.69
CA LYS A 53 6.11 -10.07 -8.21
C LYS A 53 5.51 -10.94 -9.32
N GLU A 54 5.79 -12.24 -9.30
CA GLU A 54 5.17 -13.21 -10.18
C GLU A 54 3.70 -13.44 -9.82
N ALA A 55 2.94 -14.02 -10.74
CA ALA A 55 1.53 -14.31 -10.50
C ALA A 55 1.37 -15.39 -9.42
N VAL A 56 0.65 -15.06 -8.35
CA VAL A 56 0.31 -15.97 -7.25
C VAL A 56 -1.19 -15.98 -7.04
N LEU A 57 -1.76 -17.16 -6.83
CA LEU A 57 -3.19 -17.36 -6.64
C LEU A 57 -3.47 -18.12 -5.35
N ALA A 58 -4.19 -17.48 -4.42
CA ALA A 58 -4.60 -18.13 -3.17
C ALA A 58 -5.75 -19.13 -3.44
N LEU A 59 -5.71 -20.24 -2.70
CA LEU A 59 -6.73 -21.28 -2.72
C LEU A 59 -7.16 -21.59 -1.28
N GLU A 60 -8.47 -21.74 -1.04
CA GLU A 60 -8.97 -22.14 0.27
C GLU A 60 -8.77 -23.65 0.52
N SER A 61 -8.84 -24.09 1.78
CA SER A 61 -8.73 -25.48 2.14
C SER A 61 -9.95 -26.09 2.84
N THR A 62 -11.00 -25.31 3.08
CA THR A 62 -12.27 -25.88 3.60
C THR A 62 -12.87 -26.89 2.63
N ILE A 63 -12.69 -26.67 1.32
CA ILE A 63 -13.14 -27.63 0.31
C ILE A 63 -12.44 -28.98 0.44
N ILE A 64 -11.20 -29.00 0.91
CA ILE A 64 -10.40 -30.21 1.13
C ILE A 64 -10.88 -30.91 2.40
N THR A 65 -11.12 -30.16 3.47
CA THR A 65 -11.41 -30.73 4.80
C THR A 65 -12.88 -31.02 5.04
N HIS A 66 -13.81 -30.30 4.38
CA HIS A 66 -15.25 -30.32 4.64
C HIS A 66 -16.13 -30.29 3.38
N GLY A 67 -15.54 -30.20 2.19
CA GLY A 67 -16.31 -29.99 0.97
C GLY A 67 -16.51 -31.26 0.12
N MET A 68 -15.63 -32.25 0.27
CA MET A 68 -15.65 -33.48 -0.54
C MET A 68 -15.14 -34.69 0.26
N PRO A 69 -15.63 -35.90 -0.02
CA PRO A 69 -15.11 -37.13 0.63
C PRO A 69 -13.70 -37.47 0.10
N TYR A 70 -12.90 -38.11 0.96
CA TYR A 70 -11.63 -38.71 0.57
C TYR A 70 -11.89 -39.95 -0.33
N PRO A 71 -11.13 -40.17 -1.43
CA PRO A 71 -9.93 -39.44 -1.87
C PRO A 71 -10.20 -38.27 -2.85
N HIS A 72 -11.48 -38.00 -3.19
CA HIS A 72 -11.85 -36.97 -4.17
C HIS A 72 -11.35 -35.58 -3.77
N ASN A 73 -11.38 -35.23 -2.48
CA ASN A 73 -10.90 -33.96 -1.95
C ASN A 73 -9.41 -33.74 -2.23
N LEU A 74 -8.56 -34.75 -2.00
CA LEU A 74 -7.11 -34.67 -2.26
C LEU A 74 -6.81 -34.57 -3.75
N ASN A 75 -7.47 -35.44 -4.54
CA ASN A 75 -7.26 -35.45 -5.98
C ASN A 75 -7.66 -34.10 -6.62
N THR A 76 -8.84 -33.59 -6.24
CA THR A 76 -9.30 -32.26 -6.72
C THR A 76 -8.35 -31.15 -6.33
N ALA A 77 -7.84 -31.12 -5.09
CA ALA A 77 -6.88 -30.12 -4.66
C ALA A 77 -5.59 -30.14 -5.52
N LYS A 78 -5.05 -31.34 -5.78
CA LYS A 78 -3.86 -31.51 -6.64
C LYS A 78 -4.12 -31.08 -8.08
N GLU A 79 -5.28 -31.46 -8.63
CA GLU A 79 -5.67 -31.09 -10.00
C GLU A 79 -5.86 -29.58 -10.14
N VAL A 80 -6.47 -28.91 -9.16
CA VAL A 80 -6.63 -27.45 -9.14
C VAL A 80 -5.27 -26.75 -9.07
N GLU A 81 -4.37 -27.20 -8.18
CA GLU A 81 -3.00 -26.65 -8.14
C GLU A 81 -2.24 -26.89 -9.45
N GLN A 82 -2.44 -28.04 -10.09
CA GLN A 82 -1.82 -28.36 -11.36
C GLN A 82 -2.32 -27.44 -12.48
N ILE A 83 -3.63 -27.18 -12.55
CA ILE A 83 -4.22 -26.22 -13.50
C ILE A 83 -3.60 -24.82 -13.29
N VAL A 84 -3.44 -24.37 -12.05
CA VAL A 84 -2.81 -23.07 -11.76
C VAL A 84 -1.37 -23.03 -12.25
N LYS A 85 -0.58 -24.10 -12.01
CA LYS A 85 0.81 -24.22 -12.46
C LYS A 85 0.93 -24.25 -13.99
N GLU A 86 0.03 -24.95 -14.70
CA GLU A 86 0.01 -25.02 -16.16
C GLU A 86 -0.22 -23.65 -16.83
N HIS A 87 -0.86 -22.71 -16.12
CA HIS A 87 -1.05 -21.35 -16.58
C HIS A 87 0.12 -20.41 -16.18
N GLY A 88 1.22 -20.95 -15.62
CA GLY A 88 2.37 -20.16 -15.21
C GLY A 88 2.15 -19.35 -13.91
N VAL A 89 1.18 -19.74 -13.09
CA VAL A 89 0.85 -19.08 -11.82
C VAL A 89 1.27 -19.98 -10.66
N VAL A 90 1.72 -19.39 -9.55
CA VAL A 90 2.10 -20.14 -8.36
C VAL A 90 0.88 -20.34 -7.45
N PRO A 91 0.42 -21.58 -7.23
CA PRO A 91 -0.68 -21.84 -6.31
C PRO A 91 -0.24 -21.66 -4.87
N ALA A 92 -1.08 -21.01 -4.07
CA ALA A 92 -0.87 -20.77 -2.65
C ALA A 92 -2.07 -21.29 -1.85
N THR A 93 -2.21 -22.62 -1.74
CA THR A 93 -3.25 -23.22 -0.90
C THR A 93 -3.00 -22.90 0.56
N VAL A 94 -3.98 -22.30 1.24
CA VAL A 94 -3.88 -21.82 2.62
C VAL A 94 -4.53 -22.82 3.57
N GLY A 95 -3.83 -23.21 4.62
CA GLY A 95 -4.35 -24.09 5.67
C GLY A 95 -3.65 -23.88 7.00
N ILE A 96 -4.18 -24.48 8.06
CA ILE A 96 -3.56 -24.41 9.39
C ILE A 96 -3.16 -25.83 9.80
N VAL A 97 -1.87 -26.02 10.06
CA VAL A 97 -1.29 -27.30 10.48
C VAL A 97 -0.60 -27.13 11.83
N LYS A 98 -1.08 -27.84 12.85
CA LYS A 98 -0.52 -27.83 14.21
C LYS A 98 -0.27 -26.41 14.74
N GLY A 99 -1.28 -25.55 14.64
CA GLY A 99 -1.24 -24.18 15.14
C GLY A 99 -0.37 -23.20 14.32
N LYS A 100 0.05 -23.56 13.12
CA LYS A 100 0.76 -22.67 12.20
C LYS A 100 -0.03 -22.48 10.91
N ILE A 101 -0.10 -21.24 10.46
CA ILE A 101 -0.70 -20.90 9.17
C ILE A 101 0.31 -21.22 8.07
N HIS A 102 -0.05 -22.08 7.13
CA HIS A 102 0.73 -22.38 5.96
C HIS A 102 0.11 -21.71 4.74
N VAL A 103 0.93 -21.04 3.94
CA VAL A 103 0.56 -20.42 2.65
C VAL A 103 1.39 -21.08 1.56
N GLY A 104 0.74 -21.91 0.76
CA GLY A 104 1.36 -22.93 -0.05
C GLY A 104 1.60 -24.19 0.80
N LEU A 105 0.66 -25.13 0.75
CA LEU A 105 0.79 -26.41 1.46
C LEU A 105 1.78 -27.33 0.72
N SER A 106 2.54 -28.11 1.47
CA SER A 106 3.31 -29.22 0.91
C SER A 106 2.38 -30.39 0.57
N ASP A 107 2.82 -31.33 -0.27
CA ASP A 107 2.05 -32.53 -0.58
C ASP A 107 1.69 -33.33 0.69
N SER A 108 2.59 -33.38 1.68
CA SER A 108 2.34 -34.02 2.97
C SER A 108 1.32 -33.25 3.82
N ASP A 109 1.31 -31.92 3.79
CA ASP A 109 0.32 -31.10 4.50
C ASP A 109 -1.05 -31.21 3.85
N LEU A 110 -1.12 -31.22 2.50
CA LEU A 110 -2.36 -31.46 1.74
C LEU A 110 -2.97 -32.80 2.08
N GLN A 111 -2.16 -33.87 2.06
CA GLN A 111 -2.60 -35.21 2.39
C GLN A 111 -3.09 -35.30 3.83
N TYR A 112 -2.33 -34.71 4.79
CA TYR A 112 -2.72 -34.66 6.20
C TYR A 112 -4.07 -33.98 6.42
N LEU A 113 -4.34 -32.84 5.75
CA LEU A 113 -5.61 -32.15 5.85
C LEU A 113 -6.76 -32.93 5.18
N ALA A 114 -6.50 -33.64 4.09
CA ALA A 114 -7.52 -34.38 3.34
C ALA A 114 -7.97 -35.68 4.04
N GLU A 115 -7.06 -36.38 4.70
CA GLU A 115 -7.34 -37.68 5.33
C GLU A 115 -7.98 -37.56 6.72
N ASN A 116 -7.71 -36.46 7.43
CA ASN A 116 -8.07 -36.35 8.84
C ASN A 116 -9.49 -35.75 9.00
N LYS A 117 -10.43 -36.59 9.40
CA LYS A 117 -11.83 -36.22 9.66
C LYS A 117 -12.07 -35.27 10.83
N LYS A 118 -11.05 -35.04 11.68
CA LYS A 118 -11.16 -34.16 12.88
C LYS A 118 -10.66 -32.72 12.62
N MET A 119 -10.49 -32.34 11.36
CA MET A 119 -10.08 -30.96 11.02
C MET A 119 -11.17 -29.97 11.39
N LEU A 120 -10.73 -28.82 11.95
CA LEU A 120 -11.63 -27.71 12.22
C LEU A 120 -11.90 -26.91 10.94
N LYS A 121 -13.05 -26.28 10.87
CA LYS A 121 -13.39 -25.28 9.86
C LYS A 121 -13.05 -23.90 10.41
N ALA A 122 -12.03 -23.23 9.88
CA ALA A 122 -11.51 -21.96 10.38
C ALA A 122 -12.02 -20.78 9.56
N SER A 123 -12.80 -19.91 10.19
CA SER A 123 -13.08 -18.56 9.73
C SER A 123 -12.27 -17.55 10.54
N ARG A 124 -12.37 -16.26 10.23
CA ARG A 124 -11.63 -15.19 10.93
C ARG A 124 -11.65 -15.30 12.44
N ARG A 125 -12.83 -15.53 13.04
CA ARG A 125 -13.02 -15.63 14.50
C ARG A 125 -12.30 -16.80 15.15
N ASP A 126 -12.09 -17.89 14.39
CA ASP A 126 -11.56 -19.14 14.91
C ASP A 126 -10.01 -19.13 14.96
N LEU A 127 -9.36 -18.27 14.15
CA LEU A 127 -7.91 -18.23 14.00
C LEU A 127 -7.17 -18.08 15.36
N PRO A 128 -7.50 -17.11 16.23
CA PRO A 128 -6.78 -16.95 17.50
C PRO A 128 -6.85 -18.21 18.37
N TYR A 129 -8.01 -18.86 18.45
CA TYR A 129 -8.20 -20.07 19.23
C TYR A 129 -7.40 -21.25 18.69
N ILE A 130 -7.51 -21.48 17.36
CA ILE A 130 -6.82 -22.58 16.68
C ILE A 130 -5.30 -22.47 16.80
N LEU A 131 -4.76 -21.27 16.61
CA LEU A 131 -3.34 -20.98 16.74
C LEU A 131 -2.85 -21.17 18.19
N THR A 132 -3.60 -20.66 19.17
CA THR A 132 -3.27 -20.79 20.60
C THR A 132 -3.28 -22.23 21.07
N LYS A 133 -4.21 -23.04 20.58
CA LYS A 133 -4.35 -24.46 20.96
C LYS A 133 -3.50 -25.42 20.13
N GLY A 134 -2.74 -24.93 19.16
CA GLY A 134 -1.92 -25.78 18.30
C GLY A 134 -2.72 -26.72 17.40
N LEU A 135 -3.96 -26.37 17.05
CA LEU A 135 -4.87 -27.23 16.28
C LEU A 135 -4.64 -27.11 14.77
N SER A 136 -5.27 -28.04 14.01
CA SER A 136 -5.22 -28.01 12.55
C SER A 136 -6.62 -27.75 11.98
N ALA A 137 -6.69 -27.03 10.84
CA ALA A 137 -7.94 -26.60 10.26
C ALA A 137 -7.83 -26.30 8.76
N GLY A 138 -8.93 -26.52 8.03
CA GLY A 138 -9.14 -25.93 6.73
C GLY A 138 -9.62 -24.47 6.86
N THR A 139 -9.08 -23.57 6.03
CA THR A 139 -9.46 -22.16 6.01
C THR A 139 -10.63 -21.92 5.06
N THR A 140 -11.64 -21.17 5.52
CA THR A 140 -12.76 -20.68 4.68
C THR A 140 -12.31 -19.56 3.76
N VAL A 141 -13.16 -19.11 2.84
CA VAL A 141 -12.93 -17.90 2.02
C VAL A 141 -12.54 -16.72 2.91
N SER A 142 -13.30 -16.45 3.96
CA SER A 142 -13.03 -15.38 4.92
C SER A 142 -11.61 -15.47 5.53
N ALA A 143 -11.22 -16.62 6.07
CA ALA A 143 -9.89 -16.78 6.67
C ALA A 143 -8.78 -16.71 5.62
N THR A 144 -9.02 -17.31 4.43
CA THR A 144 -8.05 -17.30 3.32
C THR A 144 -7.82 -15.90 2.79
N MET A 145 -8.88 -15.09 2.59
CA MET A 145 -8.78 -13.67 2.20
C MET A 145 -7.92 -12.88 3.17
N MET A 146 -8.20 -13.01 4.47
CA MET A 146 -7.44 -12.29 5.51
C MET A 146 -5.96 -12.67 5.49
N ILE A 147 -5.64 -13.96 5.32
CA ILE A 147 -4.27 -14.46 5.27
C ILE A 147 -3.58 -14.01 3.96
N ALA A 148 -4.26 -14.15 2.82
CA ALA A 148 -3.77 -13.73 1.50
C ALA A 148 -3.42 -12.23 1.49
N HIS A 149 -4.32 -11.38 2.01
CA HIS A 149 -4.07 -9.95 2.14
C HIS A 149 -2.82 -9.64 2.98
N LYS A 150 -2.68 -10.33 4.11
CA LYS A 150 -1.52 -10.14 5.02
C LYS A 150 -0.17 -10.49 4.37
N VAL A 151 -0.15 -11.48 3.49
CA VAL A 151 1.08 -11.89 2.80
C VAL A 151 1.25 -11.24 1.41
N GLY A 152 0.28 -10.42 0.98
CA GLY A 152 0.35 -9.65 -0.26
C GLY A 152 -0.11 -10.39 -1.51
N ILE A 153 -0.95 -11.44 -1.38
CA ILE A 153 -1.59 -12.14 -2.51
C ILE A 153 -2.92 -11.45 -2.82
N PRO A 154 -3.11 -10.89 -4.04
CA PRO A 154 -4.28 -10.08 -4.37
C PRO A 154 -5.50 -10.87 -4.85
N LEU A 155 -5.34 -12.14 -5.19
CA LEU A 155 -6.37 -12.98 -5.81
C LEU A 155 -6.59 -14.28 -5.03
N LEU A 156 -7.86 -14.65 -4.90
CA LEU A 156 -8.32 -15.92 -4.32
C LEU A 156 -9.30 -16.58 -5.29
N VAL A 157 -9.14 -17.88 -5.52
CA VAL A 157 -10.12 -18.72 -6.23
C VAL A 157 -10.76 -19.70 -5.27
N THR A 158 -12.08 -19.85 -5.41
CA THR A 158 -12.89 -20.83 -4.69
C THR A 158 -13.99 -21.42 -5.59
N GLY A 159 -14.67 -22.46 -5.14
CA GLY A 159 -15.87 -22.95 -5.81
C GLY A 159 -17.00 -21.95 -5.76
N GLY A 160 -17.37 -21.50 -4.57
CA GLY A 160 -18.40 -20.49 -4.33
C GLY A 160 -18.30 -19.89 -2.95
N ILE A 161 -18.72 -18.63 -2.82
CA ILE A 161 -18.74 -17.93 -1.55
C ILE A 161 -19.92 -18.38 -0.67
N GLY A 162 -19.79 -18.13 0.64
CA GLY A 162 -20.93 -18.13 1.54
C GLY A 162 -21.84 -16.92 1.27
N GLY A 163 -23.05 -16.95 1.81
CA GLY A 163 -24.06 -15.92 1.58
C GLY A 163 -25.01 -15.77 2.76
N VAL A 164 -26.15 -15.12 2.52
CA VAL A 164 -27.27 -15.02 3.46
C VAL A 164 -28.08 -16.33 3.37
N HIS A 165 -28.39 -16.94 4.50
CA HIS A 165 -29.25 -18.12 4.54
C HIS A 165 -30.70 -17.77 4.22
N HIS A 166 -31.49 -18.71 3.67
CA HIS A 166 -32.90 -18.49 3.28
C HIS A 166 -33.79 -18.01 4.44
N ASP A 167 -33.45 -18.33 5.69
CA ASP A 167 -34.11 -17.82 6.89
C ASP A 167 -33.31 -16.71 7.59
N GLY A 168 -32.42 -16.07 6.87
CA GLY A 168 -31.50 -15.04 7.40
C GLY A 168 -32.21 -13.85 8.03
N GLN A 169 -33.42 -13.50 7.58
CA GLN A 169 -34.23 -12.42 8.16
C GLN A 169 -34.65 -12.71 9.61
N ASN A 170 -34.79 -13.96 10.00
CA ASN A 170 -35.19 -14.36 11.36
C ASN A 170 -33.98 -14.77 12.22
N THR A 171 -33.00 -15.41 11.62
CA THR A 171 -31.86 -16.01 12.33
C THR A 171 -30.61 -15.12 12.33
N LEU A 172 -30.54 -14.13 11.43
CA LEU A 172 -29.32 -13.36 11.11
C LEU A 172 -28.13 -14.26 10.74
N ASP A 173 -28.40 -15.45 10.21
CA ASP A 173 -27.36 -16.38 9.75
C ASP A 173 -26.80 -15.91 8.40
N ILE A 174 -25.71 -15.18 8.49
CA ILE A 174 -24.99 -14.56 7.36
C ILE A 174 -23.55 -15.02 7.41
N SER A 175 -23.04 -15.50 6.28
CA SER A 175 -21.65 -15.96 6.17
C SER A 175 -20.65 -14.84 6.47
N THR A 176 -19.61 -15.16 7.24
CA THR A 176 -18.47 -14.25 7.46
C THR A 176 -17.69 -13.91 6.20
N ASP A 177 -17.87 -14.70 5.12
CA ASP A 177 -17.26 -14.41 3.82
C ASP A 177 -17.71 -13.04 3.31
N LEU A 178 -19.00 -12.71 3.47
CA LEU A 178 -19.56 -11.43 3.01
C LEU A 178 -18.97 -10.23 3.76
N THR A 179 -18.83 -10.36 5.06
CA THR A 179 -18.21 -9.31 5.89
C THR A 179 -16.72 -9.12 5.53
N GLU A 180 -16.04 -10.22 5.22
CA GLU A 180 -14.62 -10.14 4.84
C GLU A 180 -14.44 -9.55 3.44
N LEU A 181 -15.33 -9.84 2.49
CA LEU A 181 -15.37 -9.18 1.18
C LEU A 181 -15.50 -7.66 1.30
N GLY A 182 -16.24 -7.16 2.28
CA GLY A 182 -16.35 -5.72 2.57
C GLY A 182 -15.13 -5.10 3.29
N ARG A 183 -14.10 -5.88 3.68
CA ARG A 183 -13.00 -5.42 4.55
C ARG A 183 -11.60 -5.67 4.02
N ASN A 184 -11.47 -6.47 2.96
CA ASN A 184 -10.18 -6.86 2.41
C ASN A 184 -10.17 -6.66 0.90
N PRO A 185 -9.15 -6.00 0.35
CA PRO A 185 -9.03 -5.75 -1.08
C PRO A 185 -8.52 -6.97 -1.88
N VAL A 186 -8.79 -8.19 -1.40
CA VAL A 186 -8.46 -9.43 -2.12
C VAL A 186 -9.61 -9.78 -3.03
N THR A 187 -9.37 -9.80 -4.34
CA THR A 187 -10.38 -10.20 -5.33
C THR A 187 -10.70 -11.68 -5.21
N VAL A 188 -11.99 -12.02 -5.16
CA VAL A 188 -12.47 -13.40 -5.11
C VAL A 188 -13.10 -13.80 -6.43
N ILE A 189 -12.66 -14.94 -6.96
CA ILE A 189 -13.16 -15.54 -8.20
C ILE A 189 -13.88 -16.84 -7.82
N SER A 190 -15.17 -16.92 -8.15
CA SER A 190 -16.02 -18.05 -7.74
C SER A 190 -17.18 -18.28 -8.74
N ALA A 191 -17.85 -19.41 -8.65
CA ALA A 191 -19.10 -19.64 -9.41
C ALA A 191 -20.32 -18.96 -8.74
N GLY A 192 -20.10 -17.80 -8.10
CA GLY A 192 -21.12 -17.07 -7.36
C GLY A 192 -21.31 -17.58 -5.93
N VAL A 193 -22.53 -17.46 -5.44
CA VAL A 193 -22.96 -17.90 -4.11
C VAL A 193 -23.28 -19.40 -4.14
N LYS A 194 -22.92 -20.14 -3.08
CA LYS A 194 -23.31 -21.56 -2.95
C LYS A 194 -24.82 -21.70 -3.07
N SER A 195 -25.27 -22.64 -3.90
CA SER A 195 -26.68 -22.85 -4.29
C SER A 195 -27.67 -23.08 -3.14
N ILE A 196 -27.16 -23.39 -1.94
CA ILE A 196 -27.96 -23.58 -0.73
C ILE A 196 -28.34 -22.26 -0.02
N LEU A 197 -27.96 -21.12 -0.56
CA LEU A 197 -28.08 -19.80 0.05
C LEU A 197 -28.95 -18.87 -0.80
N ASP A 198 -29.43 -17.79 -0.19
CA ASP A 198 -30.26 -16.78 -0.85
C ASP A 198 -29.39 -15.82 -1.66
N ILE A 199 -29.42 -15.96 -2.98
CA ILE A 199 -28.61 -15.18 -3.89
C ILE A 199 -29.04 -13.71 -3.88
N GLY A 200 -30.35 -13.43 -3.93
CA GLY A 200 -30.85 -12.05 -3.98
C GLY A 200 -30.42 -11.25 -2.76
N ARG A 201 -30.70 -11.79 -1.56
CA ARG A 201 -30.27 -11.13 -0.30
C ARG A 201 -28.75 -11.04 -0.16
N THR A 202 -28.01 -11.98 -0.72
CA THR A 202 -26.56 -11.96 -0.70
C THR A 202 -26.02 -10.81 -1.54
N LEU A 203 -26.59 -10.56 -2.73
CA LEU A 203 -26.22 -9.45 -3.59
C LEU A 203 -26.49 -8.09 -2.94
N GLU A 204 -27.68 -7.92 -2.32
CA GLU A 204 -28.03 -6.70 -1.54
C GLU A 204 -27.07 -6.47 -0.37
N TYR A 205 -26.69 -7.54 0.33
CA TYR A 205 -25.75 -7.45 1.45
C TYR A 205 -24.35 -7.03 0.97
N LEU A 206 -23.89 -7.57 -0.15
CA LEU A 206 -22.60 -7.20 -0.75
C LEU A 206 -22.60 -5.74 -1.22
N GLU A 207 -23.69 -5.25 -1.81
CA GLU A 207 -23.86 -3.86 -2.20
C GLU A 207 -23.74 -2.93 -0.98
N THR A 208 -24.45 -3.25 0.12
CA THR A 208 -24.38 -2.50 1.37
C THR A 208 -22.96 -2.40 1.93
N HIS A 209 -22.15 -3.43 1.71
CA HIS A 209 -20.74 -3.46 2.13
C HIS A 209 -19.76 -2.87 1.11
N GLY A 210 -20.26 -2.29 0.01
CA GLY A 210 -19.44 -1.65 -1.03
C GLY A 210 -18.57 -2.63 -1.82
N VAL A 211 -18.99 -3.90 -1.94
CA VAL A 211 -18.28 -4.91 -2.72
C VAL A 211 -18.67 -4.77 -4.19
N CYS A 212 -17.68 -4.59 -5.06
CA CYS A 212 -17.89 -4.56 -6.51
C CYS A 212 -18.15 -5.99 -7.01
N VAL A 213 -19.37 -6.27 -7.46
CA VAL A 213 -19.77 -7.59 -7.99
C VAL A 213 -19.88 -7.55 -9.51
N ALA A 214 -19.09 -8.37 -10.21
CA ALA A 214 -19.12 -8.51 -11.66
C ALA A 214 -19.25 -9.96 -12.10
N THR A 215 -20.08 -10.22 -13.13
CA THR A 215 -20.13 -11.52 -13.79
C THR A 215 -19.09 -11.59 -14.91
N PHE A 216 -18.37 -12.69 -14.99
CA PHE A 216 -17.40 -12.94 -16.05
C PHE A 216 -18.11 -13.38 -17.34
N GLY A 217 -17.93 -12.63 -18.43
CA GLY A 217 -18.57 -12.84 -19.73
C GLY A 217 -19.38 -11.64 -20.20
N LYS A 218 -20.13 -11.82 -21.29
CA LYS A 218 -20.90 -10.74 -21.94
C LYS A 218 -22.19 -10.38 -21.22
N SER A 219 -22.72 -11.26 -20.40
CA SER A 219 -23.98 -11.07 -19.65
C SER A 219 -23.71 -10.67 -18.22
N ARG A 220 -24.66 -9.94 -17.62
CA ARG A 220 -24.70 -9.67 -16.17
C ARG A 220 -25.48 -10.73 -15.39
N ASP A 221 -25.98 -11.79 -16.05
CA ASP A 221 -26.68 -12.88 -15.36
C ASP A 221 -25.76 -13.49 -14.29
N PHE A 222 -26.14 -13.35 -13.02
CA PHE A 222 -25.35 -13.88 -11.92
C PHE A 222 -25.52 -15.41 -11.84
N PRO A 223 -24.43 -16.18 -11.75
CA PRO A 223 -24.52 -17.64 -11.73
C PRO A 223 -25.09 -18.19 -10.42
N ALA A 224 -25.80 -19.30 -10.50
CA ALA A 224 -26.36 -20.03 -9.37
C ALA A 224 -25.53 -21.28 -9.01
N PHE A 225 -24.21 -21.14 -8.92
CA PHE A 225 -23.25 -22.20 -8.61
C PHE A 225 -23.25 -23.32 -9.65
N PHE A 226 -24.27 -24.22 -9.67
CA PHE A 226 -24.42 -25.32 -10.63
C PHE A 226 -25.17 -24.94 -11.92
N LEU A 227 -25.71 -23.73 -11.96
CA LEU A 227 -26.41 -23.19 -13.14
C LEU A 227 -25.75 -21.89 -13.58
N PRO A 228 -25.62 -21.63 -14.90
CA PRO A 228 -24.99 -20.43 -15.41
C PRO A 228 -25.83 -19.16 -15.12
N LYS A 229 -27.11 -19.29 -14.80
CA LYS A 229 -28.04 -18.20 -14.51
C LYS A 229 -28.86 -18.50 -13.27
N SER A 230 -29.01 -17.49 -12.41
CA SER A 230 -29.80 -17.58 -11.17
C SER A 230 -31.14 -16.87 -11.24
N GLY A 231 -31.41 -16.13 -12.31
CA GLY A 231 -32.53 -15.18 -12.39
C GLY A 231 -32.21 -13.80 -11.77
N PHE A 232 -31.05 -13.64 -11.12
CA PHE A 232 -30.56 -12.35 -10.62
C PHE A 232 -29.45 -11.83 -11.53
N GLN A 233 -29.21 -10.51 -11.48
CA GLN A 233 -28.12 -9.87 -12.21
C GLN A 233 -27.12 -9.26 -11.24
N SER A 234 -25.84 -9.36 -11.58
CA SER A 234 -24.79 -8.55 -10.94
C SER A 234 -24.87 -7.09 -11.38
N ALA A 235 -24.29 -6.20 -10.60
CA ALA A 235 -24.23 -4.78 -10.96
C ALA A 235 -23.47 -4.55 -12.28
N TYR A 236 -22.42 -5.35 -12.52
CA TYR A 236 -21.50 -5.21 -13.65
C TYR A 236 -21.18 -6.57 -14.28
N ASN A 237 -20.52 -6.52 -15.44
CA ASN A 237 -19.84 -7.68 -16.04
C ASN A 237 -18.44 -7.29 -16.49
N VAL A 238 -17.58 -8.27 -16.67
CA VAL A 238 -16.26 -8.17 -17.30
C VAL A 238 -16.19 -9.21 -18.42
N THR A 239 -15.84 -8.77 -19.63
CA THR A 239 -15.96 -9.59 -20.84
C THR A 239 -14.84 -10.61 -20.99
N ASP A 240 -13.66 -10.28 -20.44
CA ASP A 240 -12.46 -11.10 -20.53
C ASP A 240 -11.51 -10.87 -19.33
N GLU A 241 -10.39 -11.57 -19.33
CA GLU A 241 -9.40 -11.55 -18.25
C GLU A 241 -8.67 -10.21 -18.16
N GLU A 242 -8.49 -9.49 -19.27
CA GLU A 242 -7.81 -8.19 -19.29
C GLU A 242 -8.71 -7.12 -18.66
N GLU A 243 -10.00 -7.10 -18.98
CA GLU A 243 -10.97 -6.20 -18.37
C GLU A 243 -11.13 -6.50 -16.88
N ALA A 244 -11.18 -7.78 -16.48
CA ALA A 244 -11.18 -8.19 -15.09
C ALA A 244 -9.94 -7.68 -14.34
N ALA A 245 -8.75 -7.84 -14.90
CA ALA A 245 -7.51 -7.34 -14.33
C ALA A 245 -7.50 -5.81 -14.23
N GLN A 246 -8.03 -5.10 -15.23
CA GLN A 246 -8.14 -3.64 -15.21
C GLN A 246 -9.11 -3.15 -14.12
N LEU A 247 -10.23 -3.84 -13.90
CA LEU A 247 -11.15 -3.56 -12.80
C LEU A 247 -10.46 -3.67 -11.44
N ILE A 248 -9.71 -4.75 -11.23
CA ILE A 248 -8.93 -5.00 -9.99
C ILE A 248 -7.87 -3.91 -9.79
N VAL A 249 -7.13 -3.57 -10.83
CA VAL A 249 -6.12 -2.49 -10.80
C VAL A 249 -6.75 -1.16 -10.43
N ASN A 250 -7.93 -0.83 -10.97
CA ASN A 250 -8.61 0.44 -10.68
C ASN A 250 -9.14 0.47 -9.24
N ALA A 251 -9.70 -0.63 -8.72
CA ALA A 251 -10.12 -0.74 -7.33
C ALA A 251 -8.95 -0.49 -6.35
N HIS A 252 -7.80 -1.13 -6.61
CA HIS A 252 -6.59 -0.92 -5.80
C HIS A 252 -6.02 0.51 -5.93
N LYS A 253 -6.06 1.13 -7.13
CA LYS A 253 -5.61 2.51 -7.37
C LYS A 253 -6.46 3.52 -6.64
N PHE A 254 -7.76 3.28 -6.61
CA PHE A 254 -8.71 4.14 -5.90
C PHE A 254 -8.54 4.04 -4.38
N GLY A 255 -7.85 2.99 -3.90
CA GLY A 255 -7.67 2.73 -2.47
C GLY A 255 -8.90 2.12 -1.82
N GLN A 256 -9.67 1.33 -2.59
CA GLN A 256 -10.84 0.63 -2.09
C GLN A 256 -10.40 -0.48 -1.12
N ASP A 257 -10.93 -0.46 0.10
CA ASP A 257 -10.63 -1.46 1.13
C ASP A 257 -11.52 -2.71 1.02
N SER A 258 -12.60 -2.67 0.21
CA SER A 258 -13.45 -3.80 -0.10
C SER A 258 -12.94 -4.60 -1.30
N SER A 259 -13.36 -5.85 -1.38
CA SER A 259 -13.03 -6.80 -2.45
C SER A 259 -13.75 -6.47 -3.77
N VAL A 260 -13.24 -7.03 -4.85
CA VAL A 260 -13.98 -7.29 -6.09
C VAL A 260 -14.38 -8.76 -6.10
N LEU A 261 -15.68 -9.05 -6.32
CA LEU A 261 -16.17 -10.40 -6.53
C LEU A 261 -16.41 -10.61 -8.03
N ILE A 262 -15.69 -11.58 -8.64
CA ILE A 262 -15.89 -11.97 -10.02
C ILE A 262 -16.60 -13.32 -10.03
N ALA A 263 -17.84 -13.32 -10.47
CA ALA A 263 -18.68 -14.52 -10.57
C ALA A 263 -18.51 -15.17 -11.95
N VAL A 264 -17.98 -16.39 -11.98
CA VAL A 264 -17.68 -17.15 -13.21
C VAL A 264 -18.78 -18.18 -13.44
N PRO A 265 -19.59 -18.07 -14.50
CA PRO A 265 -20.60 -19.07 -14.82
C PRO A 265 -19.98 -20.44 -15.11
N ILE A 266 -20.65 -21.51 -14.66
CA ILE A 266 -20.28 -22.88 -15.02
C ILE A 266 -20.43 -23.06 -16.55
N PRO A 267 -19.54 -23.82 -17.23
CA PRO A 267 -19.70 -24.11 -18.65
C PRO A 267 -21.03 -24.78 -18.97
N GLU A 268 -21.67 -24.40 -20.08
CA GLU A 268 -23.02 -24.90 -20.49
C GLU A 268 -23.09 -26.43 -20.63
N GLU A 269 -22.01 -27.06 -21.07
CA GLU A 269 -21.89 -28.52 -21.20
C GLU A 269 -22.11 -29.27 -19.88
N GLN A 270 -21.90 -28.58 -18.76
CA GLN A 270 -21.99 -29.12 -17.40
C GLN A 270 -23.26 -28.64 -16.67
N ALA A 271 -23.96 -27.67 -17.23
CA ALA A 271 -25.20 -27.15 -16.68
C ALA A 271 -26.39 -28.11 -16.76
N ALA A 272 -26.35 -29.08 -17.63
CA ALA A 272 -27.46 -30.05 -17.85
C ALA A 272 -27.88 -30.84 -16.59
N SER A 273 -26.94 -31.01 -15.64
CA SER A 273 -27.23 -31.67 -14.36
C SER A 273 -27.72 -30.68 -13.28
N GLY A 274 -27.74 -29.40 -13.57
CA GLY A 274 -28.00 -28.34 -12.57
C GLY A 274 -29.41 -28.36 -12.00
N LEU A 275 -30.44 -28.65 -12.82
CA LEU A 275 -31.83 -28.72 -12.36
C LEU A 275 -32.06 -29.88 -11.38
N VAL A 276 -31.49 -31.06 -11.68
CA VAL A 276 -31.58 -32.23 -10.78
C VAL A 276 -30.89 -31.97 -9.46
N ILE A 277 -29.78 -31.21 -9.49
CA ILE A 277 -29.05 -30.85 -8.29
C ILE A 277 -29.84 -29.80 -7.48
N ASP A 278 -30.52 -28.86 -8.13
CA ASP A 278 -31.32 -27.84 -7.46
C ASP A 278 -32.49 -28.43 -6.69
N ASP A 279 -33.23 -29.38 -7.30
CA ASP A 279 -34.31 -30.15 -6.62
C ASP A 279 -33.77 -30.88 -5.38
N ALA A 280 -32.62 -31.56 -5.51
CA ALA A 280 -31.98 -32.27 -4.40
C ALA A 280 -31.55 -31.29 -3.27
N ILE A 281 -31.12 -30.08 -3.61
CA ILE A 281 -30.77 -29.04 -2.64
C ILE A 281 -32.01 -28.59 -1.87
N GLN A 282 -33.13 -28.32 -2.55
CA GLN A 282 -34.38 -27.92 -1.88
C GLN A 282 -34.83 -28.98 -0.88
N GLN A 283 -34.75 -30.27 -1.27
CA GLN A 283 -35.04 -31.37 -0.36
C GLN A 283 -34.08 -31.42 0.84
N ALA A 284 -32.77 -31.30 0.61
CA ALA A 284 -31.77 -31.36 1.67
C ALA A 284 -31.88 -30.15 2.65
N VAL A 285 -32.22 -28.98 2.15
CA VAL A 285 -32.49 -27.76 2.98
C VAL A 285 -33.70 -28.01 3.88
N GLN A 286 -34.77 -28.60 3.34
CA GLN A 286 -35.95 -28.90 4.13
C GLN A 286 -35.65 -29.96 5.22
N GLU A 287 -34.87 -30.98 4.89
CA GLU A 287 -34.44 -32.01 5.84
C GLU A 287 -33.55 -31.39 6.96
N ALA A 288 -32.64 -30.48 6.62
CA ALA A 288 -31.81 -29.79 7.60
C ALA A 288 -32.65 -28.98 8.61
N ARG A 289 -33.68 -28.26 8.10
CA ARG A 289 -34.63 -27.52 8.93
C ARG A 289 -35.39 -28.44 9.87
N ASN A 290 -35.93 -29.53 9.37
CA ASN A 290 -36.68 -30.52 10.15
C ASN A 290 -35.81 -31.17 11.25
N LYS A 291 -34.52 -31.35 11.00
CA LYS A 291 -33.54 -31.87 11.97
C LYS A 291 -32.95 -30.81 12.91
N GLY A 292 -33.33 -29.55 12.77
CA GLY A 292 -32.83 -28.44 13.62
C GLY A 292 -31.36 -28.15 13.47
N ILE A 293 -30.74 -28.49 12.33
CA ILE A 293 -29.30 -28.20 12.06
C ILE A 293 -29.13 -26.71 11.82
N ARG A 294 -28.12 -26.09 12.45
CA ARG A 294 -27.93 -24.63 12.42
C ARG A 294 -26.47 -24.23 12.27
N GLY A 295 -26.24 -23.02 11.78
CA GLY A 295 -24.92 -22.36 11.72
C GLY A 295 -23.91 -23.11 10.85
N LYS A 296 -22.70 -23.30 11.34
CA LYS A 296 -21.58 -23.90 10.57
C LYS A 296 -21.80 -25.33 10.09
N ASP A 297 -22.74 -26.05 10.69
CA ASP A 297 -22.98 -27.47 10.38
C ASP A 297 -24.02 -27.65 9.25
N VAL A 298 -24.76 -26.61 8.87
CA VAL A 298 -25.77 -26.63 7.79
C VAL A 298 -25.12 -27.00 6.44
N THR A 299 -24.07 -26.29 6.07
CA THR A 299 -23.42 -26.50 4.75
C THR A 299 -22.85 -27.90 4.57
N PRO A 300 -22.08 -28.49 5.52
CA PRO A 300 -21.61 -29.86 5.41
C PRO A 300 -22.77 -30.87 5.28
N PHE A 301 -23.79 -30.74 6.12
CA PHE A 301 -24.97 -31.65 6.07
C PHE A 301 -25.67 -31.62 4.71
N ILE A 302 -25.91 -30.40 4.16
CA ILE A 302 -26.61 -30.30 2.88
C ILE A 302 -25.75 -30.87 1.75
N LEU A 303 -24.44 -30.61 1.75
CA LEU A 303 -23.54 -31.14 0.72
C LEU A 303 -23.51 -32.67 0.73
N ASP A 304 -23.43 -33.31 1.89
CA ASP A 304 -23.48 -34.77 2.03
C ASP A 304 -24.81 -35.30 1.55
N ARG A 305 -25.93 -34.67 1.93
CA ARG A 305 -27.25 -35.09 1.58
C ARG A 305 -27.55 -34.96 0.06
N VAL A 306 -27.11 -33.84 -0.52
CA VAL A 306 -27.22 -33.62 -1.98
C VAL A 306 -26.37 -34.63 -2.75
N TYR A 307 -25.18 -34.98 -2.25
CA TYR A 307 -24.35 -36.03 -2.83
C TYR A 307 -25.09 -37.36 -2.88
N GLU A 308 -25.74 -37.76 -1.77
CA GLU A 308 -26.55 -38.98 -1.70
C GLU A 308 -27.75 -38.95 -2.67
N LEU A 309 -28.55 -37.87 -2.65
CA LEU A 309 -29.74 -37.71 -3.47
C LEU A 309 -29.42 -37.69 -4.96
N THR A 310 -28.31 -37.11 -5.36
CA THR A 310 -27.87 -37.02 -6.76
C THR A 310 -26.97 -38.15 -7.19
N LYS A 311 -26.74 -39.17 -6.33
CA LYS A 311 -25.84 -40.29 -6.60
C LYS A 311 -24.46 -39.86 -7.14
N GLY A 312 -23.90 -38.80 -6.58
CA GLY A 312 -22.58 -38.27 -6.90
C GLY A 312 -22.51 -37.28 -8.08
N ILE A 313 -23.60 -37.00 -8.78
CA ILE A 313 -23.62 -36.02 -9.88
C ILE A 313 -23.22 -34.64 -9.39
N SER A 314 -23.67 -34.22 -8.20
CA SER A 314 -23.31 -32.93 -7.59
C SER A 314 -21.80 -32.79 -7.30
N LEU A 315 -21.13 -33.88 -6.95
CA LEU A 315 -19.69 -33.90 -6.75
C LEU A 315 -18.94 -33.64 -8.06
N THR A 316 -19.34 -34.34 -9.14
CA THR A 316 -18.73 -34.14 -10.47
C THR A 316 -18.89 -32.70 -10.96
N ALA A 317 -20.08 -32.12 -10.80
CA ALA A 317 -20.36 -30.73 -11.17
C ALA A 317 -19.53 -29.75 -10.31
N ASN A 318 -19.39 -30.02 -9.01
CA ASN A 318 -18.58 -29.19 -8.11
C ASN A 318 -17.08 -29.22 -8.50
N ILE A 319 -16.53 -30.38 -8.82
CA ILE A 319 -15.15 -30.51 -9.29
C ILE A 319 -14.94 -29.70 -10.58
N ALA A 320 -15.89 -29.80 -11.50
CA ALA A 320 -15.80 -29.10 -12.78
C ALA A 320 -15.83 -27.58 -12.65
N LEU A 321 -16.75 -27.04 -11.84
CA LEU A 321 -16.81 -25.56 -11.62
C LEU A 321 -15.56 -25.02 -10.96
N ILE A 322 -14.96 -25.75 -9.98
CA ILE A 322 -13.73 -25.31 -9.32
C ILE A 322 -12.56 -25.28 -10.29
N LYS A 323 -12.44 -26.31 -11.14
CA LYS A 323 -11.41 -26.35 -12.19
C LYS A 323 -11.58 -25.19 -13.19
N ASN A 324 -12.83 -24.88 -13.58
CA ASN A 324 -13.12 -23.74 -14.44
C ASN A 324 -12.74 -22.41 -13.77
N ASN A 325 -13.12 -22.21 -12.51
CA ASN A 325 -12.75 -21.02 -11.75
C ASN A 325 -11.23 -20.87 -11.62
N ALA A 326 -10.50 -21.99 -11.41
CA ALA A 326 -9.04 -22.00 -11.36
C ALA A 326 -8.40 -21.58 -12.70
N LYS A 327 -8.94 -22.04 -13.84
CA LYS A 327 -8.48 -21.63 -15.17
C LYS A 327 -8.68 -20.12 -15.38
N VAL A 328 -9.90 -19.63 -15.16
CA VAL A 328 -10.22 -18.20 -15.31
C VAL A 328 -9.40 -17.36 -14.34
N GLY A 329 -9.34 -17.75 -13.07
CA GLY A 329 -8.56 -17.04 -12.05
C GLY A 329 -7.06 -17.00 -12.36
N SER A 330 -6.49 -18.06 -12.90
CA SER A 330 -5.08 -18.08 -13.33
C SER A 330 -4.82 -17.12 -14.50
N ARG A 331 -5.72 -17.07 -15.48
CA ARG A 331 -5.61 -16.13 -16.61
C ARG A 331 -5.73 -14.68 -16.13
N ILE A 332 -6.66 -14.39 -15.21
CA ILE A 332 -6.79 -13.06 -14.58
C ILE A 332 -5.52 -12.72 -13.78
N ALA A 333 -4.92 -13.68 -13.05
CA ALA A 333 -3.66 -13.47 -12.34
C ALA A 333 -2.50 -13.11 -13.28
N CYS A 334 -2.40 -13.80 -14.42
CA CYS A 334 -1.43 -13.47 -15.46
C CYS A 334 -1.68 -12.08 -16.07
N ALA A 335 -2.94 -11.75 -16.40
CA ALA A 335 -3.32 -10.43 -16.91
C ALA A 335 -3.01 -9.32 -15.90
N LEU A 336 -3.34 -9.54 -14.62
CA LEU A 336 -3.03 -8.60 -13.54
C LEU A 336 -1.52 -8.38 -13.38
N THR A 337 -0.73 -9.43 -13.50
CA THR A 337 0.73 -9.34 -13.45
C THR A 337 1.26 -8.58 -14.66
N ARG A 338 0.80 -8.90 -15.90
CA ARG A 338 1.15 -8.14 -17.11
C ARG A 338 0.80 -6.67 -16.99
N GLN A 339 -0.41 -6.34 -16.54
CA GLN A 339 -0.82 -4.94 -16.33
C GLN A 339 -0.02 -4.25 -15.22
N SER A 340 0.42 -4.97 -14.22
CA SER A 340 1.35 -4.47 -13.22
C SER A 340 2.73 -4.22 -13.83
N TYR A 341 3.23 -5.10 -14.71
CA TYR A 341 4.47 -4.89 -15.47
C TYR A 341 4.29 -3.83 -16.55
N HIS A 342 3.19 -3.84 -17.32
CA HIS A 342 2.88 -2.78 -18.28
C HIS A 342 2.66 -1.42 -17.63
N LYS A 343 2.26 -1.36 -16.36
CA LYS A 343 2.13 -0.11 -15.61
C LYS A 343 3.50 0.49 -15.25
N TYR A 344 4.55 -0.30 -15.16
CA TYR A 344 5.92 0.21 -15.18
C TYR A 344 6.40 0.54 -16.59
N SER A 345 5.78 -0.03 -17.65
CA SER A 345 6.08 0.28 -19.05
C SER A 345 5.03 1.18 -19.74
N THR A 346 3.81 1.32 -19.19
CA THR A 346 2.70 2.10 -19.77
C THR A 346 1.93 2.96 -18.74
N LEU A 347 2.57 3.55 -17.74
CA LEU A 347 2.39 4.97 -17.48
C LEU A 347 3.07 5.72 -18.66
N SER A 348 2.86 5.20 -19.86
CA SER A 348 2.89 5.98 -21.07
C SER A 348 1.60 6.77 -21.05
N GLN A 349 1.75 8.00 -20.63
CA GLN A 349 1.79 9.08 -21.58
C GLN A 349 0.41 9.49 -22.09
N PRO A 350 0.02 10.74 -21.81
CA PRO A 350 -0.42 11.54 -22.92
C PRO A 350 0.65 11.36 -24.02
N PRO A 351 0.34 11.45 -25.35
CA PRO A 351 1.26 11.04 -26.39
C PRO A 351 2.64 11.62 -26.10
N ARG A 352 3.59 10.74 -25.75
CA ARG A 352 4.98 11.09 -25.62
C ARG A 352 5.50 11.33 -27.01
N GLU A 353 5.71 12.57 -27.36
CA GLU A 353 6.93 12.88 -28.08
C GLU A 353 8.06 12.17 -27.32
N LYS A 354 8.81 11.32 -28.02
CA LYS A 354 9.92 10.54 -27.47
C LYS A 354 10.86 11.46 -26.68
N LEU A 355 10.73 11.48 -25.32
CA LEU A 355 11.81 11.95 -24.48
C LEU A 355 12.96 10.95 -24.67
N GLY A 356 14.09 11.48 -25.11
CA GLY A 356 15.30 10.70 -25.38
C GLY A 356 15.76 9.92 -24.16
N ALA A 357 16.37 8.78 -24.42
CA ALA A 357 17.02 7.83 -23.53
C ALA A 357 17.22 8.30 -22.07
N HIS A 358 16.49 7.64 -21.12
CA HIS A 358 16.75 7.54 -19.69
C HIS A 358 17.29 8.82 -19.00
N GLU A 359 16.37 9.67 -18.49
CA GLU A 359 16.75 10.69 -17.52
C GLU A 359 17.20 10.00 -16.22
N LYS A 360 18.51 9.95 -16.02
CA LYS A 360 19.10 9.41 -14.78
C LYS A 360 19.14 10.52 -13.75
N LEU A 361 18.43 10.33 -12.64
CA LEU A 361 18.49 11.20 -11.48
C LEU A 361 19.45 10.61 -10.43
N VAL A 362 20.20 11.47 -9.75
CA VAL A 362 21.06 11.06 -8.64
C VAL A 362 20.67 11.86 -7.41
N VAL A 363 20.50 11.20 -6.29
CA VAL A 363 20.23 11.82 -4.99
C VAL A 363 21.36 11.43 -4.03
N ILE A 364 22.02 12.42 -3.44
CA ILE A 364 23.11 12.23 -2.49
C ILE A 364 22.71 12.87 -1.17
N GLY A 365 22.59 12.09 -0.10
CA GLY A 365 22.14 12.68 1.16
C GLY A 365 21.95 11.69 2.29
N GLY A 366 21.51 12.22 3.43
CA GLY A 366 21.33 11.49 4.66
C GLY A 366 20.10 10.58 4.68
N CYS A 367 20.23 9.51 5.45
CA CYS A 367 19.15 8.61 5.79
C CYS A 367 19.24 8.26 7.29
N ASN A 368 18.14 8.37 8.01
CA ASN A 368 18.12 8.14 9.46
C ASN A 368 16.81 7.48 9.93
N VAL A 369 16.80 7.05 11.18
CA VAL A 369 15.62 6.56 11.87
C VAL A 369 15.17 7.64 12.86
N ASP A 370 13.93 8.12 12.72
CA ASP A 370 13.34 9.13 13.60
C ASP A 370 12.58 8.47 14.76
N PHE A 371 12.86 8.92 15.98
CA PHE A 371 12.08 8.67 17.17
C PHE A 371 11.32 9.93 17.55
N ILE A 372 10.00 9.92 17.45
CA ILE A 372 9.15 11.07 17.71
C ILE A 372 8.40 10.84 19.01
N ALA A 373 8.72 11.60 20.05
CA ALA A 373 8.04 11.60 21.33
C ALA A 373 7.14 12.83 21.46
N LYS A 374 5.81 12.65 21.45
CA LYS A 374 4.85 13.74 21.61
C LYS A 374 4.26 13.71 23.01
N ALA A 375 4.41 14.79 23.79
CA ALA A 375 3.80 14.94 25.10
C ALA A 375 2.27 14.83 25.02
N LYS A 376 1.66 14.10 25.97
CA LYS A 376 0.20 13.92 26.01
C LYS A 376 -0.54 15.11 26.59
N GLN A 377 0.07 15.80 27.57
CA GLN A 377 -0.55 16.91 28.29
C GLN A 377 0.53 17.84 28.87
N GLY A 378 0.20 19.12 29.01
CA GLY A 378 0.99 20.13 29.74
C GLY A 378 2.30 20.54 29.06
N ASN A 379 3.07 21.34 29.78
CA ASN A 379 4.42 21.73 29.41
C ASN A 379 5.41 20.60 29.74
N LEU A 380 6.45 20.44 28.93
CA LEU A 380 7.54 19.50 29.21
C LEU A 380 8.28 19.88 30.48
N MET A 381 8.49 18.92 31.35
CA MET A 381 9.29 19.06 32.56
C MET A 381 10.72 18.58 32.28
N PHE A 382 11.70 19.48 32.40
CA PHE A 382 13.11 19.19 32.09
C PHE A 382 13.94 18.78 33.33
N ASN A 383 13.36 18.83 34.54
CA ASN A 383 14.09 18.68 35.81
C ASN A 383 13.94 17.27 36.40
N GLY A 384 13.94 16.22 35.55
CA GLY A 384 14.03 14.84 35.96
C GLY A 384 12.72 14.00 35.93
N PRO A 385 11.49 14.53 36.07
CA PRO A 385 10.28 13.71 35.99
C PRO A 385 10.05 13.13 34.60
N THR A 386 9.44 11.94 34.54
CA THR A 386 9.05 11.33 33.27
C THR A 386 7.86 12.07 32.66
N ASN A 387 8.05 12.64 31.47
CA ASN A 387 6.97 13.23 30.68
C ASN A 387 6.18 12.14 29.98
N ARG A 388 4.87 12.01 30.31
CA ARG A 388 3.99 11.07 29.62
C ARG A 388 3.85 11.46 28.15
N SER A 389 4.23 10.56 27.23
CA SER A 389 4.24 10.81 25.81
C SER A 389 3.69 9.65 25.00
N THR A 390 3.39 9.89 23.74
CA THR A 390 3.26 8.86 22.71
C THR A 390 4.55 8.85 21.91
N MET A 391 5.11 7.67 21.68
CA MET A 391 6.33 7.51 20.88
C MET A 391 6.04 6.80 19.57
N HIS A 392 6.61 7.34 18.50
CA HIS A 392 6.54 6.75 17.17
C HIS A 392 7.95 6.64 16.59
N GLN A 393 8.19 5.61 15.81
CA GLN A 393 9.43 5.45 15.07
C GLN A 393 9.11 5.44 13.57
N THR A 394 9.81 6.27 12.79
CA THR A 394 9.67 6.35 11.33
C THR A 394 11.04 6.36 10.67
N ILE A 395 11.07 6.16 9.36
CA ILE A 395 12.30 6.31 8.59
C ILE A 395 12.35 7.74 8.06
N GLY A 396 13.45 8.41 8.34
CA GLY A 396 13.72 9.82 8.03
C GLY A 396 14.93 10.00 7.12
N GLY A 397 15.45 11.22 7.14
CA GLY A 397 16.56 11.67 6.31
C GLY A 397 16.09 12.40 5.06
N VAL A 398 16.65 13.60 4.85
CA VAL A 398 16.21 14.48 3.75
C VAL A 398 16.55 13.87 2.39
N GLY A 399 17.76 13.36 2.19
CA GLY A 399 18.15 12.68 0.97
C GLY A 399 17.28 11.45 0.68
N ARG A 400 17.00 10.64 1.72
CA ARG A 400 16.09 9.50 1.58
C ARG A 400 14.67 9.95 1.21
N ASN A 401 14.14 11.03 1.81
CA ASN A 401 12.83 11.58 1.50
C ASN A 401 12.72 12.04 0.03
N LEU A 402 13.78 12.70 -0.48
CA LEU A 402 13.87 13.08 -1.89
C LEU A 402 13.84 11.85 -2.81
N ALA A 403 14.69 10.87 -2.55
CA ALA A 403 14.77 9.67 -3.37
C ALA A 403 13.47 8.84 -3.30
N ASP A 404 12.83 8.73 -2.11
CA ASP A 404 11.53 8.06 -1.93
C ASP A 404 10.42 8.79 -2.72
N CYS A 405 10.38 10.12 -2.64
CA CYS A 405 9.39 10.93 -3.36
C CYS A 405 9.54 10.75 -4.89
N LEU A 406 10.76 10.86 -5.42
CA LEU A 406 11.06 10.64 -6.83
C LEU A 406 10.68 9.22 -7.28
N SER A 407 10.99 8.21 -6.46
CA SER A 407 10.64 6.82 -6.75
C SER A 407 9.12 6.60 -6.77
N ARG A 408 8.37 7.21 -5.85
CA ARG A 408 6.89 7.17 -5.84
C ARG A 408 6.25 7.91 -7.00
N LEU A 409 6.95 8.88 -7.59
CA LEU A 409 6.53 9.56 -8.82
C LEU A 409 6.85 8.76 -10.10
N GLY A 410 7.41 7.55 -9.97
CA GLY A 410 7.70 6.65 -11.08
C GLY A 410 9.08 6.86 -11.72
N LEU A 411 9.96 7.63 -11.06
CA LEU A 411 11.37 7.80 -11.43
C LEU A 411 12.22 6.77 -10.67
N THR A 412 13.43 6.53 -11.13
CA THR A 412 14.37 5.60 -10.48
C THR A 412 15.69 6.31 -10.15
N PRO A 413 15.69 7.24 -9.18
CA PRO A 413 16.93 7.94 -8.81
C PRO A 413 17.92 6.97 -8.17
N LEU A 414 19.19 7.06 -8.54
CA LEU A 414 20.27 6.41 -7.81
C LEU A 414 20.44 7.11 -6.47
N PHE A 415 20.23 6.42 -5.36
CA PHE A 415 20.37 6.98 -4.02
C PHE A 415 21.74 6.64 -3.42
N ILE A 416 22.60 7.65 -3.29
CA ILE A 416 23.94 7.55 -2.68
C ILE A 416 23.83 7.99 -1.22
N SER A 417 24.07 7.06 -0.28
CA SER A 417 23.97 7.31 1.16
C SER A 417 24.84 6.32 1.96
N ALA A 418 24.88 6.48 3.29
CA ALA A 418 25.58 5.59 4.19
C ALA A 418 24.67 5.16 5.35
N LEU A 419 24.72 3.88 5.72
CA LEU A 419 24.00 3.25 6.82
C LEU A 419 24.95 2.39 7.63
N GLY A 420 24.67 2.23 8.93
CA GLY A 420 25.34 1.25 9.77
C GLY A 420 24.93 -0.17 9.39
N LYS A 421 25.84 -1.12 9.57
CA LYS A 421 25.52 -2.56 9.45
C LYS A 421 24.83 -3.04 10.73
N ASP A 422 23.68 -2.49 11.05
CA ASP A 422 22.90 -2.73 12.25
C ASP A 422 21.40 -2.97 11.95
N ALA A 423 20.61 -3.24 12.98
CA ALA A 423 19.17 -3.50 12.84
C ALA A 423 18.40 -2.31 12.24
N ASN A 424 18.83 -1.07 12.49
CA ASN A 424 18.25 0.13 11.93
C ASN A 424 18.57 0.25 10.43
N GLY A 425 19.80 0.01 10.01
CA GLY A 425 20.21 0.00 8.61
C GLY A 425 19.46 -1.05 7.80
N ASP A 426 19.35 -2.28 8.32
CA ASP A 426 18.53 -3.32 7.71
C ASP A 426 17.05 -2.91 7.59
N ARG A 427 16.52 -2.21 8.61
CA ARG A 427 15.14 -1.72 8.60
C ARG A 427 14.94 -0.64 7.54
N VAL A 428 15.88 0.28 7.40
CA VAL A 428 15.86 1.32 6.36
C VAL A 428 15.86 0.69 4.98
N LEU A 429 16.79 -0.22 4.67
CA LEU A 429 16.86 -0.87 3.35
C LEU A 429 15.57 -1.61 3.00
N ARG A 430 14.96 -2.28 3.96
CA ARG A 430 13.66 -2.93 3.75
C ARG A 430 12.53 -1.94 3.48
N PHE A 431 12.50 -0.83 4.18
CA PHE A 431 11.51 0.22 3.93
C PHE A 431 11.68 0.84 2.54
N CYS A 432 12.93 0.99 2.08
CA CYS A 432 13.31 1.56 0.81
C CYS A 432 13.37 0.55 -0.35
N SER A 433 12.78 -0.65 -0.21
CA SER A 433 12.85 -1.72 -1.21
C SER A 433 12.29 -1.36 -2.60
N HIS A 434 11.55 -0.27 -2.71
CA HIS A 434 11.00 0.28 -3.96
C HIS A 434 11.92 1.33 -4.62
N MET A 435 13.07 1.63 -4.01
CA MET A 435 14.05 2.61 -4.46
C MET A 435 15.30 1.89 -4.99
N ASP A 436 16.09 2.55 -5.84
CA ASP A 436 17.44 2.10 -6.16
C ASP A 436 18.41 2.49 -5.03
N THR A 437 18.66 1.54 -4.15
CA THR A 437 19.57 1.66 -3.01
C THR A 437 20.92 0.99 -3.26
N SER A 438 21.26 0.67 -4.51
CA SER A 438 22.53 -0.02 -4.88
C SER A 438 23.78 0.78 -4.52
N ALA A 439 23.66 2.10 -4.38
CA ALA A 439 24.73 3.01 -3.95
C ALA A 439 24.60 3.43 -2.47
N VAL A 440 23.90 2.67 -1.63
CA VAL A 440 23.91 2.86 -0.18
C VAL A 440 24.94 1.93 0.43
N VAL A 441 25.98 2.50 1.06
CA VAL A 441 27.03 1.71 1.72
C VAL A 441 26.60 1.30 3.13
N MET A 442 26.87 0.03 3.49
CA MET A 442 26.67 -0.50 4.85
C MET A 442 28.01 -0.56 5.57
N LEU A 443 28.17 0.23 6.61
CA LEU A 443 29.43 0.40 7.35
C LEU A 443 29.34 -0.33 8.71
N PRO A 444 30.17 -1.37 8.96
CA PRO A 444 30.10 -2.13 10.20
C PRO A 444 30.62 -1.35 11.43
N GLU A 445 31.51 -0.37 11.20
CA GLU A 445 32.15 0.44 12.27
C GLU A 445 31.30 1.66 12.71
N HIS A 446 30.13 1.85 12.07
CA HIS A 446 29.25 2.99 12.33
C HIS A 446 27.84 2.52 12.64
N CYS A 447 27.13 3.28 13.49
CA CYS A 447 25.69 3.12 13.70
C CYS A 447 24.90 3.86 12.63
N THR A 448 23.74 3.31 12.25
CA THR A 448 22.77 4.03 11.41
C THR A 448 22.29 5.28 12.12
N ALA A 449 22.27 6.41 11.41
CA ALA A 449 21.84 7.71 11.96
C ALA A 449 20.46 7.62 12.63
N VAL A 450 20.35 8.31 13.77
CA VAL A 450 19.12 8.37 14.57
C VAL A 450 18.82 9.81 14.92
N TYR A 451 17.55 10.20 14.81
CA TYR A 451 17.05 11.50 15.26
C TYR A 451 15.91 11.31 16.25
N CYS A 452 15.99 11.95 17.41
CA CYS A 452 14.96 11.94 18.43
C CYS A 452 14.32 13.33 18.52
N ALA A 453 13.05 13.45 18.15
CA ALA A 453 12.25 14.67 18.25
C ALA A 453 11.32 14.62 19.45
N VAL A 454 11.46 15.56 20.38
CA VAL A 454 10.54 15.75 21.50
C VAL A 454 9.59 16.89 21.16
N ILE A 455 8.31 16.57 21.01
CA ILE A 455 7.25 17.50 20.62
C ILE A 455 6.37 17.81 21.82
N ALA A 456 6.16 19.08 22.10
CA ALA A 456 5.23 19.54 23.14
C ALA A 456 3.77 19.20 22.81
N ALA A 457 2.89 19.32 23.77
CA ALA A 457 1.46 19.04 23.61
C ALA A 457 0.79 19.92 22.55
N ASN A 458 1.25 21.16 22.38
CA ASN A 458 0.80 22.11 21.34
C ASN A 458 1.27 21.73 19.93
N GLY A 459 2.19 20.75 19.79
CA GLY A 459 2.70 20.27 18.50
C GLY A 459 4.02 20.90 18.07
N GLU A 460 4.63 21.77 18.87
CA GLU A 460 5.91 22.39 18.59
C GLU A 460 7.08 21.49 18.98
N LEU A 461 8.15 21.51 18.19
CA LEU A 461 9.41 20.83 18.50
C LEU A 461 10.09 21.54 19.69
N SER A 462 10.24 20.81 20.79
CA SER A 462 10.88 21.35 21.99
C SER A 462 12.36 21.00 22.09
N VAL A 463 12.73 19.78 21.67
CA VAL A 463 14.12 19.30 21.66
C VAL A 463 14.30 18.34 20.49
N GLY A 464 15.38 18.50 19.75
CA GLY A 464 15.88 17.56 18.76
C GLY A 464 17.25 17.04 19.16
N LEU A 465 17.44 15.71 19.17
CA LEU A 465 18.73 15.07 19.43
C LEU A 465 19.05 14.16 18.25
N GLY A 466 20.23 14.32 17.68
CA GLY A 466 20.65 13.53 16.51
C GLY A 466 22.03 12.89 16.72
N ASP A 467 22.12 11.59 16.46
CA ASP A 467 23.37 10.87 16.21
C ASP A 467 23.44 10.60 14.71
N MET A 468 24.15 11.47 13.98
CA MET A 468 24.15 11.49 12.51
C MET A 468 25.56 11.43 11.91
N ASP A 469 26.56 11.05 12.69
CA ASP A 469 27.97 11.08 12.29
C ASP A 469 28.28 10.20 11.08
N ILE A 470 27.47 9.16 10.85
CA ILE A 470 27.62 8.30 9.67
C ILE A 470 27.43 9.09 8.35
N HIS A 471 26.71 10.19 8.34
CA HIS A 471 26.55 11.00 7.14
C HIS A 471 27.89 11.62 6.68
N TRP A 472 28.86 11.81 7.60
CA TRP A 472 30.22 12.23 7.26
C TRP A 472 31.00 11.19 6.44
N GLN A 473 30.49 9.93 6.36
CA GLN A 473 31.06 8.89 5.52
C GLN A 473 30.61 8.96 4.05
N ILE A 474 29.70 9.87 3.72
CA ILE A 474 29.32 10.16 2.32
C ILE A 474 30.37 11.13 1.76
N THR A 475 31.60 10.65 1.67
CA THR A 475 32.77 11.44 1.28
C THR A 475 32.88 11.64 -0.24
N GLU A 476 33.69 12.62 -0.67
CA GLU A 476 34.07 12.79 -2.06
C GLU A 476 34.60 11.48 -2.69
N GLN A 477 35.48 10.78 -1.94
CA GLN A 477 36.05 9.51 -2.40
C GLN A 477 34.97 8.44 -2.59
N TYR A 478 33.93 8.42 -1.75
CA TYR A 478 32.83 7.49 -1.92
C TYR A 478 31.96 7.88 -3.15
N VAL A 479 31.57 9.15 -3.24
CA VAL A 479 30.73 9.66 -4.33
C VAL A 479 31.44 9.55 -5.68
N SER A 480 32.76 9.72 -5.72
CA SER A 480 33.55 9.60 -6.97
C SER A 480 33.51 8.19 -7.61
N LYS A 481 33.13 7.16 -6.86
CA LYS A 481 32.91 5.80 -7.41
C LYS A 481 31.76 5.77 -8.42
N PHE A 482 30.86 6.73 -8.37
CA PHE A 482 29.67 6.85 -9.20
C PHE A 482 29.78 7.95 -10.28
N LYS A 483 31.02 8.30 -10.68
CA LYS A 483 31.27 9.35 -11.71
C LYS A 483 30.49 9.15 -12.99
N VAL A 484 30.39 7.90 -13.48
CA VAL A 484 29.66 7.57 -14.72
C VAL A 484 28.17 7.87 -14.58
N GLN A 485 27.58 7.55 -13.42
CA GLN A 485 26.18 7.83 -13.14
C GLN A 485 25.95 9.33 -12.96
N LEU A 486 26.85 10.02 -12.27
CA LEU A 486 26.81 11.48 -12.11
C LEU A 486 26.90 12.18 -13.46
N GLN A 487 27.87 11.81 -14.31
CA GLN A 487 28.07 12.42 -15.63
C GLN A 487 26.87 12.25 -16.56
N SER A 488 26.12 11.15 -16.40
CA SER A 488 24.90 10.87 -17.18
C SER A 488 23.63 11.38 -16.50
N ALA A 489 23.73 12.10 -15.37
CA ALA A 489 22.57 12.58 -14.65
C ALA A 489 21.93 13.80 -15.33
N SER A 490 20.61 13.81 -15.43
CA SER A 490 19.84 14.99 -15.86
C SER A 490 19.62 15.98 -14.72
N LEU A 491 19.74 15.53 -13.47
CA LEU A 491 19.70 16.36 -12.25
C LEU A 491 20.39 15.61 -11.10
N VAL A 492 21.19 16.33 -10.33
CA VAL A 492 21.75 15.84 -9.06
C VAL A 492 21.09 16.59 -7.91
N CYS A 493 20.54 15.86 -6.94
CA CYS A 493 19.95 16.43 -5.72
C CYS A 493 20.89 16.18 -4.54
N LEU A 494 21.23 17.21 -3.79
CA LEU A 494 22.06 17.17 -2.59
C LEU A 494 21.25 17.60 -1.38
N ASP A 495 21.45 16.98 -0.22
CA ASP A 495 20.96 17.54 1.04
C ASP A 495 22.09 18.14 1.89
N GLY A 496 21.72 18.96 2.86
CA GLY A 496 22.65 19.62 3.76
C GLY A 496 23.33 18.70 4.78
N ASN A 497 22.95 17.41 4.90
CA ASN A 497 23.53 16.50 5.89
C ASN A 497 24.94 16.03 5.52
N ILE A 498 25.29 16.02 4.24
CA ILE A 498 26.59 15.53 3.77
C ILE A 498 27.74 16.52 4.06
N PRO A 499 29.02 16.07 4.02
CA PRO A 499 30.18 16.95 4.22
C PRO A 499 30.24 18.10 3.22
N THR A 500 30.72 19.27 3.68
CA THR A 500 30.92 20.44 2.81
C THR A 500 31.85 20.14 1.65
N SER A 501 32.90 19.36 1.88
CA SER A 501 33.85 18.96 0.85
C SER A 501 33.15 18.13 -0.26
N THR A 502 32.23 17.25 0.12
CA THR A 502 31.44 16.46 -0.84
C THR A 502 30.49 17.35 -1.64
N ILE A 503 29.84 18.34 -0.98
CA ILE A 503 28.99 19.33 -1.69
C ILE A 503 29.85 20.08 -2.73
N ASN A 504 31.00 20.60 -2.32
CA ASN A 504 31.90 21.34 -3.21
C ASN A 504 32.38 20.48 -4.39
N TYR A 505 32.77 19.23 -4.11
CA TYR A 505 33.19 18.28 -5.15
C TYR A 505 32.08 18.05 -6.19
N VAL A 506 30.85 17.78 -5.73
CA VAL A 506 29.71 17.51 -6.65
C VAL A 506 29.33 18.77 -7.43
N CYS A 507 29.35 19.94 -6.82
CA CYS A 507 29.09 21.21 -7.49
C CYS A 507 30.13 21.48 -8.58
N SER A 508 31.43 21.33 -8.29
CA SER A 508 32.50 21.51 -9.28
C SER A 508 32.41 20.49 -10.43
N PHE A 509 32.15 19.23 -10.09
CA PHE A 509 31.96 18.18 -11.08
C PHE A 509 30.74 18.46 -11.99
N ALA A 510 29.64 18.90 -11.39
CA ALA A 510 28.41 19.22 -12.13
C ALA A 510 28.59 20.43 -13.05
N GLU A 511 29.34 21.45 -12.62
CA GLU A 511 29.69 22.63 -13.43
C GLU A 511 30.52 22.23 -14.65
N GLU A 512 31.56 21.40 -14.45
CA GLU A 512 32.41 20.90 -15.54
C GLU A 512 31.63 20.14 -16.61
N HIS A 513 30.55 19.46 -16.21
CA HIS A 513 29.76 18.61 -17.11
C HIS A 513 28.39 19.21 -17.50
N GLY A 514 28.10 20.44 -17.08
CA GLY A 514 26.82 21.12 -17.40
C GLY A 514 25.59 20.48 -16.77
N ILE A 515 25.73 19.84 -15.59
CA ILE A 515 24.66 19.11 -14.90
C ILE A 515 23.98 20.05 -13.87
N PRO A 516 22.65 20.21 -13.90
CA PRO A 516 21.96 21.02 -12.90
C PRO A 516 22.00 20.34 -11.54
N VAL A 517 22.21 21.14 -10.47
CA VAL A 517 22.23 20.70 -9.08
C VAL A 517 21.10 21.37 -8.30
N LEU A 518 20.31 20.53 -7.57
CA LEU A 518 19.36 20.98 -6.56
C LEU A 518 19.98 20.79 -5.17
N PHE A 519 20.06 21.86 -4.39
CA PHE A 519 20.48 21.79 -2.99
C PHE A 519 19.31 21.99 -2.05
N GLU A 520 19.11 21.00 -1.18
CA GLU A 520 18.12 21.02 -0.10
C GLU A 520 18.81 21.30 1.23
N PRO A 521 18.50 22.42 1.89
CA PRO A 521 19.28 22.93 3.03
C PRO A 521 19.26 22.07 4.28
N THR A 522 18.19 21.33 4.55
CA THR A 522 17.96 20.51 5.75
C THR A 522 17.69 21.33 7.03
N ASP A 523 18.56 22.25 7.39
CA ASP A 523 18.43 23.16 8.52
C ASP A 523 19.26 24.44 8.30
N SER A 524 19.11 25.45 9.18
CA SER A 524 19.78 26.75 9.04
C SER A 524 21.30 26.66 9.12
N ILE A 525 21.87 25.69 9.83
CA ILE A 525 23.33 25.50 9.94
C ILE A 525 23.86 24.88 8.66
N SER A 526 23.20 23.83 8.20
CA SER A 526 23.57 23.09 6.99
C SER A 526 23.33 23.92 5.72
N ALA A 527 22.33 24.81 5.74
CA ALA A 527 22.04 25.75 4.66
C ALA A 527 23.25 26.58 4.23
N CYS A 528 24.12 26.91 5.20
CA CYS A 528 25.31 27.73 4.94
C CYS A 528 26.44 26.98 4.22
N LYS A 529 26.45 25.64 4.18
CA LYS A 529 27.60 24.86 3.72
C LYS A 529 28.11 25.23 2.32
N PRO A 530 27.26 25.23 1.25
CA PRO A 530 27.74 25.60 -0.10
C PRO A 530 28.12 27.10 -0.20
N PHE A 531 27.53 27.98 0.62
CA PHE A 531 27.71 29.43 0.57
C PHE A 531 28.97 29.92 1.28
N LYS A 532 29.75 29.04 1.92
CA LYS A 532 31.08 29.32 2.46
C LYS A 532 32.19 29.28 1.42
N SER A 533 31.90 28.92 0.19
CA SER A 533 32.81 28.87 -0.96
C SER A 533 32.07 29.34 -2.21
N ASP A 534 32.77 29.41 -3.35
CA ASP A 534 32.12 29.76 -4.62
C ASP A 534 31.28 28.65 -5.23
N SER A 535 31.24 27.44 -4.63
CA SER A 535 30.51 26.27 -5.13
C SER A 535 29.01 26.50 -5.30
N TRP A 536 28.41 27.39 -4.49
CA TRP A 536 26.98 27.70 -4.59
C TRP A 536 26.59 28.30 -5.96
N LYS A 537 27.56 28.94 -6.68
CA LYS A 537 27.30 29.53 -8.01
C LYS A 537 26.97 28.50 -9.05
N SER A 538 27.37 27.24 -8.84
CA SER A 538 27.07 26.10 -9.70
C SER A 538 25.73 25.45 -9.39
N LEU A 539 25.02 25.87 -8.33
CA LEU A 539 23.68 25.41 -8.01
C LEU A 539 22.68 25.96 -9.04
N ALA A 540 21.81 25.09 -9.56
CA ALA A 540 20.69 25.50 -10.40
C ALA A 540 19.46 25.84 -9.56
N TYR A 541 19.23 25.07 -8.49
CA TYR A 541 18.03 25.16 -7.66
C TYR A 541 18.38 25.04 -6.17
N THR A 542 17.56 25.67 -5.31
CA THR A 542 17.57 25.45 -3.86
C THR A 542 16.15 25.58 -3.30
N SER A 543 15.87 24.87 -2.17
CA SER A 543 14.53 24.81 -1.58
C SER A 543 14.48 25.17 -0.10
N PRO A 544 14.95 26.38 0.30
CA PRO A 544 14.97 26.78 1.69
C PRO A 544 13.58 27.11 2.26
N ASN A 545 13.43 26.96 3.57
CA ASN A 545 12.45 27.74 4.32
C ASN A 545 12.99 29.16 4.57
N LEU A 546 12.16 30.01 5.19
CA LEU A 546 12.54 31.44 5.39
C LEU A 546 13.76 31.61 6.30
N MET A 547 13.92 30.77 7.34
CA MET A 547 15.07 30.78 8.24
C MET A 547 16.35 30.32 7.55
N GLU A 548 16.25 29.26 6.73
CA GLU A 548 17.35 28.76 5.92
C GLU A 548 17.76 29.76 4.85
N LEU A 549 16.81 30.42 4.18
CA LEU A 549 17.08 31.47 3.20
C LEU A 549 17.80 32.67 3.83
N ARG A 550 17.41 33.04 5.05
CA ARG A 550 18.10 34.05 5.84
C ARG A 550 19.55 33.65 6.13
N ALA A 551 19.76 32.41 6.61
CA ALA A 551 21.09 31.89 6.90
C ALA A 551 22.00 31.82 5.66
N MET A 552 21.47 31.52 4.49
CA MET A 552 22.20 31.55 3.20
C MET A 552 22.67 32.97 2.87
N ASN A 553 21.81 33.99 3.04
CA ASN A 553 22.16 35.38 2.79
C ASN A 553 23.18 35.90 3.81
N GLU A 554 23.05 35.54 5.09
CA GLU A 554 24.04 35.87 6.14
C GLU A 554 25.41 35.26 5.79
N ALA A 555 25.46 34.00 5.32
CA ALA A 555 26.70 33.35 4.90
C ALA A 555 27.39 34.06 3.71
N LEU A 556 26.63 34.75 2.87
CA LEU A 556 27.13 35.58 1.78
C LEU A 556 27.47 37.03 2.20
N GLY A 557 27.29 37.39 3.47
CA GLY A 557 27.49 38.75 3.96
C GLY A 557 26.45 39.75 3.43
N LEU A 558 25.28 39.26 3.02
CA LEU A 558 24.20 40.10 2.49
C LEU A 558 23.30 40.62 3.63
N PRO A 559 22.66 41.78 3.45
CA PRO A 559 21.69 42.30 4.42
C PRO A 559 20.51 41.34 4.61
N VAL A 560 20.14 41.10 5.86
CA VAL A 560 18.97 40.29 6.24
C VAL A 560 18.12 41.02 7.26
N PRO A 561 16.81 40.77 7.34
CA PRO A 561 15.95 41.38 8.36
C PRO A 561 16.34 40.88 9.76
N ALA A 562 16.35 41.78 10.74
CA ALA A 562 16.65 41.45 12.15
C ALA A 562 15.65 40.44 12.70
N GLU A 563 14.37 40.63 12.39
CA GLU A 563 13.27 39.68 12.71
C GLU A 563 12.52 39.31 11.44
N LEU A 564 12.08 38.08 11.37
CA LEU A 564 11.25 37.58 10.26
C LEU A 564 9.79 37.99 10.48
N PRO A 565 9.09 38.50 9.45
CA PRO A 565 7.71 38.93 9.58
C PRO A 565 6.76 37.75 9.78
N SER A 566 5.64 38.01 10.45
CA SER A 566 4.55 37.06 10.66
C SER A 566 3.36 37.31 9.72
N VAL A 567 3.25 38.49 9.14
CA VAL A 567 2.18 38.86 8.18
C VAL A 567 2.56 38.34 6.80
N MET A 568 1.64 37.67 6.10
CA MET A 568 1.93 36.94 4.88
C MET A 568 2.47 37.81 3.74
N ASP A 569 1.93 38.99 3.54
CA ASP A 569 2.39 39.89 2.46
C ASP A 569 3.83 40.37 2.71
N ASP A 570 4.19 40.64 3.96
CA ASP A 570 5.54 41.00 4.35
C ASP A 570 6.51 39.78 4.23
N VAL A 571 6.01 38.56 4.57
CA VAL A 571 6.76 37.31 4.40
C VAL A 571 7.13 37.09 2.94
N ILE A 572 6.17 37.31 2.01
CA ILE A 572 6.42 37.19 0.57
C ILE A 572 7.44 38.23 0.11
N GLY A 573 7.29 39.48 0.54
CA GLY A 573 8.22 40.57 0.21
C GLY A 573 9.65 40.24 0.65
N VAL A 574 9.83 39.85 1.91
CA VAL A 574 11.13 39.47 2.47
C VAL A 574 11.73 38.25 1.77
N ALA A 575 10.92 37.23 1.48
CA ALA A 575 11.38 36.06 0.75
C ALA A 575 11.87 36.40 -0.66
N LEU A 576 11.19 37.30 -1.37
CA LEU A 576 11.60 37.80 -2.69
C LEU A 576 12.91 38.58 -2.60
N ASP A 577 13.03 39.49 -1.65
CA ASP A 577 14.22 40.31 -1.49
C ASP A 577 15.46 39.49 -1.16
N MET A 578 15.34 38.49 -0.27
CA MET A 578 16.43 37.58 0.04
C MET A 578 16.73 36.57 -1.09
N SER A 579 15.77 36.27 -1.99
CA SER A 579 16.00 35.40 -3.14
C SER A 579 16.72 36.09 -4.30
N ARG A 580 16.55 37.42 -4.48
CA ARG A 580 17.13 38.18 -5.60
C ARG A 580 18.65 38.06 -5.75
N PRO A 581 19.47 38.15 -4.69
CA PRO A 581 20.91 37.96 -4.83
C PRO A 581 21.28 36.56 -5.32
N LEU A 582 20.59 35.53 -4.84
CA LEU A 582 20.83 34.13 -5.22
C LEU A 582 20.47 33.90 -6.69
N LEU A 583 19.41 34.52 -7.19
CA LEU A 583 18.95 34.41 -8.58
C LEU A 583 19.95 35.03 -9.60
N LYS A 584 21.00 35.72 -9.18
CA LYS A 584 22.09 36.11 -10.09
C LYS A 584 22.79 34.85 -10.69
N HIS A 585 22.86 33.78 -9.90
CA HIS A 585 23.53 32.52 -10.28
C HIS A 585 22.52 31.36 -10.45
N LEU A 586 21.60 31.19 -9.50
CA LEU A 586 20.59 30.12 -9.54
C LEU A 586 19.51 30.42 -10.58
N GLN A 587 18.91 29.36 -11.11
CA GLN A 587 17.76 29.45 -12.01
C GLN A 587 16.46 29.67 -11.23
N CYS A 588 16.32 29.03 -10.05
CA CYS A 588 15.14 29.15 -9.22
C CYS A 588 15.46 28.93 -7.73
N VAL A 589 14.83 29.73 -6.87
CA VAL A 589 14.77 29.56 -5.41
C VAL A 589 13.34 29.23 -5.03
N ILE A 590 13.14 28.12 -4.33
CA ILE A 590 11.84 27.55 -3.97
C ILE A 590 11.64 27.73 -2.47
N VAL A 591 11.01 28.84 -2.04
CA VAL A 591 10.86 29.13 -0.62
C VAL A 591 9.66 28.42 -0.05
N THR A 592 9.88 27.53 0.96
CA THR A 592 8.81 26.83 1.66
C THR A 592 8.26 27.68 2.81
N LEU A 593 6.93 27.88 2.85
CA LEU A 593 6.22 28.76 3.79
C LEU A 593 5.30 28.00 4.75
N GLY A 594 5.62 26.75 5.06
CA GLY A 594 4.86 25.87 5.96
C GLY A 594 3.41 25.70 5.51
N GLN A 595 2.45 26.01 6.38
CA GLN A 595 1.01 25.90 6.08
C GLN A 595 0.54 26.84 4.95
N HIS A 596 1.33 27.82 4.57
CA HIS A 596 1.01 28.81 3.55
C HIS A 596 1.46 28.37 2.14
N GLY A 597 2.14 27.24 2.02
CA GLY A 597 2.51 26.66 0.73
C GLY A 597 3.95 26.95 0.33
N VAL A 598 4.17 27.26 -0.95
CA VAL A 598 5.50 27.43 -1.54
C VAL A 598 5.53 28.66 -2.45
N LEU A 599 6.59 29.45 -2.36
CA LEU A 599 6.87 30.60 -3.24
C LEU A 599 7.99 30.22 -4.21
N LEU A 600 7.73 30.36 -5.50
CA LEU A 600 8.73 30.17 -6.56
C LEU A 600 9.30 31.51 -6.98
N CYS A 601 10.61 31.64 -6.83
CA CYS A 601 11.37 32.79 -7.30
C CYS A 601 12.29 32.34 -8.44
N GLY A 602 12.02 32.76 -9.67
CA GLY A 602 12.78 32.36 -10.86
C GLY A 602 13.19 33.56 -11.72
N LYS A 603 14.14 33.36 -12.66
CA LYS A 603 14.50 34.34 -13.69
C LYS A 603 13.46 34.29 -14.81
N SER A 604 12.96 35.45 -15.25
CA SER A 604 12.21 35.60 -16.49
C SER A 604 13.04 36.34 -17.53
N GLU A 605 12.61 36.32 -18.80
CA GLU A 605 13.25 37.09 -19.87
C GLU A 605 13.15 38.62 -19.63
N GLU A 606 12.20 39.06 -18.78
CA GLU A 606 11.92 40.46 -18.45
C GLU A 606 12.20 40.83 -17.00
N GLY A 607 12.82 39.94 -16.19
CA GLY A 607 13.07 40.13 -14.76
C GLY A 607 12.52 38.99 -13.90
N THR A 608 12.41 39.24 -12.61
CA THR A 608 12.00 38.22 -11.61
C THR A 608 10.49 37.96 -11.69
N ILE A 609 10.06 36.71 -11.88
CA ILE A 609 8.65 36.32 -11.78
C ILE A 609 8.38 35.84 -10.37
N SER A 610 7.48 36.50 -9.65
CA SER A 610 6.85 35.93 -8.45
C SER A 610 5.56 35.21 -8.86
N LEU A 611 5.47 33.90 -8.63
CA LEU A 611 4.20 33.20 -8.75
C LEU A 611 3.52 33.23 -7.38
N GLN A 612 2.24 33.66 -7.36
CA GLN A 612 1.47 33.68 -6.13
C GLN A 612 1.40 32.30 -5.48
N PRO A 613 1.45 32.21 -4.13
CA PRO A 613 1.40 30.94 -3.44
C PRO A 613 0.11 30.20 -3.78
N LYS A 614 0.22 29.01 -4.34
CA LYS A 614 -0.92 28.09 -4.42
C LYS A 614 -1.23 27.60 -3.01
N LYS A 615 -2.41 27.96 -2.48
CA LYS A 615 -2.89 27.44 -1.20
C LYS A 615 -2.87 25.91 -1.26
N SER A 616 -2.16 25.28 -0.32
CA SER A 616 -2.24 23.85 -0.10
C SER A 616 -3.69 23.48 0.23
N PRO A 617 -4.28 22.41 -0.34
CA PRO A 617 -5.55 21.90 0.16
C PRO A 617 -5.38 21.58 1.64
N LYS A 618 -6.40 21.87 2.46
CA LYS A 618 -6.40 21.61 3.92
C LYS A 618 -6.07 20.13 4.16
N VAL A 619 -4.82 19.84 4.47
CA VAL A 619 -4.34 18.50 4.83
C VAL A 619 -4.22 18.47 6.35
N SER A 620 -4.86 17.48 6.97
CA SER A 620 -4.79 17.28 8.41
C SER A 620 -3.33 17.15 8.86
N ASN A 621 -3.00 17.70 10.03
CA ASN A 621 -1.67 17.88 10.64
C ASN A 621 -0.72 16.65 10.72
N LYS A 622 -1.05 15.51 10.12
CA LYS A 622 -0.19 14.30 10.10
C LYS A 622 0.54 14.03 8.78
N ILE A 623 0.26 14.80 7.71
CA ILE A 623 0.80 14.57 6.36
C ILE A 623 1.52 15.82 5.81
N GLY A 624 1.56 16.92 6.54
CA GLY A 624 2.02 18.23 6.05
C GLY A 624 3.46 18.26 5.51
N MET A 625 4.40 17.50 6.06
CA MET A 625 5.75 17.41 5.52
C MET A 625 5.82 16.66 4.18
N PHE A 626 5.09 15.56 4.03
CA PHE A 626 5.14 14.71 2.83
C PHE A 626 4.51 15.36 1.60
N THR A 627 3.45 16.15 1.77
CA THR A 627 2.77 16.85 0.67
C THR A 627 3.56 18.04 0.14
N GLY A 628 4.28 18.77 1.00
CA GLY A 628 5.19 19.84 0.58
C GLY A 628 6.28 19.33 -0.36
N TRP A 629 6.90 18.20 -0.03
CA TRP A 629 7.94 17.56 -0.82
C TRP A 629 7.42 17.02 -2.17
N MET A 630 6.24 16.42 -2.23
CA MET A 630 5.63 15.99 -3.49
C MET A 630 5.35 17.15 -4.45
N TYR A 631 4.93 18.32 -3.92
CA TYR A 631 4.73 19.52 -4.73
C TYR A 631 6.06 20.08 -5.23
N LEU A 632 7.07 20.14 -4.36
CA LEU A 632 8.41 20.60 -4.69
C LEU A 632 9.00 19.80 -5.84
N VAL A 633 9.00 18.48 -5.73
CA VAL A 633 9.58 17.59 -6.74
C VAL A 633 8.78 17.60 -8.05
N ARG A 634 7.44 17.61 -8.02
CA ARG A 634 6.61 17.77 -9.23
C ARG A 634 6.88 19.10 -9.93
N LEU A 635 7.12 20.12 -9.17
CA LEU A 635 7.37 21.46 -9.68
C LEU A 635 8.76 21.56 -10.30
N VAL A 636 9.79 21.02 -9.62
CA VAL A 636 11.17 20.93 -10.15
C VAL A 636 11.16 20.12 -11.45
N LEU A 637 10.46 19.00 -11.51
CA LEU A 637 10.32 18.18 -12.73
C LEU A 637 9.59 18.94 -13.85
N SER A 638 8.54 19.67 -13.53
CA SER A 638 7.81 20.50 -14.51
C SER A 638 8.68 21.64 -15.07
N ILE A 639 9.47 22.26 -14.21
CA ILE A 639 10.41 23.34 -14.60
C ILE A 639 11.55 22.77 -15.46
N THR A 640 12.14 21.64 -15.04
CA THR A 640 13.20 20.95 -15.81
C THR A 640 12.69 20.54 -17.20
N GLN A 641 11.47 20.03 -17.28
CA GLN A 641 10.83 19.62 -18.53
C GLN A 641 10.56 20.82 -19.47
N GLN A 642 10.14 21.97 -18.92
CA GLN A 642 9.94 23.19 -19.71
C GLN A 642 11.26 23.79 -20.22
N LEU A 643 12.32 23.72 -19.41
CA LEU A 643 13.65 24.21 -19.79
C LEU A 643 14.30 23.34 -20.86
N LEU A 644 14.16 22.02 -20.79
CA LEU A 644 14.64 21.08 -21.82
C LEU A 644 13.89 21.23 -23.16
N LEU A 645 12.60 21.58 -23.13
CA LEU A 645 11.83 21.89 -24.33
C LEU A 645 12.29 23.20 -25.00
N LYS A 646 12.77 24.19 -24.22
CA LYS A 646 13.35 25.42 -24.77
C LYS A 646 14.73 25.20 -25.38
N GLN A 647 15.59 24.35 -24.79
CA GLN A 647 16.92 24.03 -25.34
C GLN A 647 16.88 23.23 -26.65
N LYS A 648 15.78 22.55 -26.98
CA LYS A 648 15.59 21.85 -28.26
C LYS A 648 15.06 22.74 -29.39
N LYS A 649 14.83 24.03 -29.12
CA LYS A 649 14.36 25.01 -30.12
C LYS A 649 15.49 25.93 -30.68
N TYR A 650 16.74 25.69 -30.28
CA TYR A 650 17.92 26.36 -30.85
C TYR A 650 18.88 25.35 -31.47
#